data_74a5da5222a9cde3e19b2f42036766f0
#
_entry.id   74a5da5222a9cde3e19b2f42036766f0
#
_cell.length_a   1.000
_cell.length_b   1.000
_cell.length_c   1.000
_cell.angle_alpha   90.00
_cell.angle_beta   90.00
_cell.angle_gamma   90.00
#
_symmetry.space_group_name_H-M   'P 1'
#
loop_
_entity.id
_entity.type
_entity.pdbx_description
1 polymer ?
#
loop_
_entity_poly.entity_id
_entity_poly.type
_entity_poly.pdbx_seq_one_letter_code
_entity_poly.pdbx_strand_id
1 'polypeptide(L)'
;MVNKNVENYDIDSLDGLEGAEAIRKRPASMLGSGGLDGAKHTFIEIIGNALDEVSSGYCDKIVVKFDRKDGSIVVRDYGRGVPMTWSKKKQTYGWDLVYNRLYSGGKLENPKTRLIGFTDWKNFSFKNYSYLASVGLNGVGAACSQFTSEFFRVISYRDGKEYEMYFENGHPAWDEMKVREQSEPNGTYIHWKPDAKVFSDTNITFAWIKQNCEGISYVSGVDVHLFDGEKEIVYKASDIKTHLEQKLGSYVAEGTYLHHKEEKDSDGNVTGVLVCEAHVAMGGKGAGERFYNNQVAVRGGVHEDFSFGTISKFFIDRAKEQGVKLIPSDIDNKYSIIITTLANEKSYRGQTKDSIDNEYIGVAVGYACLNVLKTAWARSEAWVSTILKEAIVSAQLREASKMAESKIREISKAINKPVMPHKLTSCSALLDKKYSEVELILVEGDSAGQNVISARDGRTQAVLPLKGKSLNTEKSTLEKALNNKEVTAILNVIGAGLTVEAEGFSIFDIDKSRVGKIIIMTDADVDGAHIRTLLLSLLNRFAAPLLEAGIVYISIPPKYKVISTGKYYYSEEEFQEAKANGEVVGAFKRYKGLGEVDAKDLWETSLNPATRRLLQIKVDTSNPEFRNAIRVMSGSDSSIRKQMILEELLVDYDDHDEAMEVLSELYSVMDENQEEEVDYEEIYY
;
A
#
# COMPACT_ATOMS: atom_id res chain seq x y z
N MET A 1 46.29 17.06 -0.78
CA MET A 1 46.97 15.82 -0.40
C MET A 1 46.60 15.52 1.03
N VAL A 2 45.70 14.57 1.27
CA VAL A 2 45.29 14.13 2.60
C VAL A 2 46.38 13.16 3.05
N ASN A 3 47.13 13.53 4.12
CA ASN A 3 48.05 12.61 4.80
C ASN A 3 47.24 11.45 5.36
N LYS A 4 47.30 10.32 4.71
CA LYS A 4 46.96 9.04 5.36
C LYS A 4 48.10 8.71 6.27
N ASN A 5 47.94 8.97 7.58
CA ASN A 5 48.71 8.25 8.61
C ASN A 5 48.37 6.76 8.41
N VAL A 6 49.32 6.02 7.87
CA VAL A 6 49.29 4.56 7.89
C VAL A 6 49.60 4.20 9.36
N GLU A 7 48.52 4.02 10.16
CA GLU A 7 48.70 3.36 11.47
C GLU A 7 49.33 2.00 11.20
N ASN A 8 50.44 1.73 11.85
CA ASN A 8 51.07 0.43 11.77
C ASN A 8 50.07 -0.62 12.27
N TYR A 9 49.59 -1.46 11.39
CA TYR A 9 48.74 -2.59 11.72
C TYR A 9 49.68 -3.74 12.17
N ASP A 10 49.92 -3.80 13.47
CA ASP A 10 50.74 -4.83 14.13
C ASP A 10 49.94 -5.48 15.27
N ILE A 11 50.53 -6.44 15.94
CA ILE A 11 49.88 -7.22 16.99
C ILE A 11 49.44 -6.33 18.18
N ASP A 12 50.16 -5.23 18.44
CA ASP A 12 49.88 -4.31 19.52
C ASP A 12 48.69 -3.39 19.22
N SER A 13 48.26 -3.35 17.94
CA SER A 13 47.05 -2.64 17.47
C SER A 13 45.78 -3.50 17.56
N LEU A 14 45.86 -4.77 17.99
CA LEU A 14 44.76 -5.71 18.12
C LEU A 14 44.19 -5.68 19.53
N ASP A 15 43.00 -5.07 19.70
CA ASP A 15 42.25 -5.11 20.97
C ASP A 15 41.24 -6.25 20.99
N GLY A 16 41.27 -7.06 22.04
CA GLY A 16 40.26 -8.07 22.35
C GLY A 16 39.22 -7.54 23.33
N LEU A 17 37.93 -7.52 22.94
CA LEU A 17 36.84 -7.20 23.84
C LEU A 17 36.12 -8.48 24.27
N GLU A 18 35.89 -8.65 25.59
CA GLU A 18 35.20 -9.82 26.14
C GLU A 18 33.98 -9.41 26.98
N GLY A 19 33.01 -10.33 27.11
CA GLY A 19 31.88 -10.21 28.02
C GLY A 19 31.05 -8.96 27.81
N ALA A 20 30.76 -8.24 28.88
CA ALA A 20 29.91 -7.05 28.90
C ALA A 20 30.46 -5.95 27.99
N GLU A 21 31.77 -5.71 27.97
CA GLU A 21 32.39 -4.65 27.18
C GLU A 21 32.18 -4.86 25.68
N ALA A 22 32.36 -6.09 25.20
CA ALA A 22 32.13 -6.45 23.80
C ALA A 22 30.66 -6.18 23.36
N ILE A 23 29.70 -6.59 24.20
CA ILE A 23 28.28 -6.45 23.91
C ILE A 23 27.81 -4.98 24.00
N ARG A 24 28.28 -4.24 25.01
CA ARG A 24 27.97 -2.81 25.15
C ARG A 24 28.48 -1.98 23.97
N LYS A 25 29.66 -2.32 23.43
CA LYS A 25 30.28 -1.65 22.28
C LYS A 25 29.58 -2.04 20.96
N ARG A 26 29.07 -3.27 20.85
CA ARG A 26 28.43 -3.80 19.64
C ARG A 26 27.15 -4.58 19.96
N PRO A 27 26.09 -3.94 20.48
CA PRO A 27 24.87 -4.62 20.91
C PRO A 27 24.17 -5.33 19.74
N ALA A 28 24.29 -4.81 18.51
CA ALA A 28 23.70 -5.40 17.32
C ALA A 28 24.15 -6.84 17.05
N SER A 29 25.35 -7.25 17.52
CA SER A 29 25.87 -8.60 17.30
C SER A 29 25.04 -9.70 17.99
N MET A 30 24.39 -9.37 19.12
CA MET A 30 23.60 -10.32 19.91
C MET A 30 22.13 -9.93 20.05
N LEU A 31 21.81 -8.62 19.95
CA LEU A 31 20.45 -8.11 20.08
C LEU A 31 19.88 -7.58 18.74
N GLY A 32 20.62 -7.80 17.64
CA GLY A 32 20.18 -7.51 16.27
C GLY A 32 20.20 -6.03 15.88
N SER A 33 20.22 -5.11 16.84
CA SER A 33 20.23 -3.66 16.59
C SER A 33 20.92 -2.90 17.72
N GLY A 34 21.57 -1.79 17.39
CA GLY A 34 22.07 -0.80 18.35
C GLY A 34 21.10 0.34 18.62
N GLY A 35 19.87 0.28 18.10
CA GLY A 35 18.81 1.26 18.30
C GLY A 35 17.63 0.72 19.11
N LEU A 36 16.44 1.31 18.89
CA LEU A 36 15.22 0.97 19.61
C LEU A 36 14.85 -0.52 19.53
N ASP A 37 15.05 -1.17 18.39
CA ASP A 37 14.73 -2.59 18.22
C ASP A 37 15.64 -3.48 19.09
N GLY A 38 16.93 -3.11 19.28
CA GLY A 38 17.80 -3.79 20.22
C GLY A 38 17.39 -3.59 21.67
N ALA A 39 16.97 -2.37 22.04
CA ALA A 39 16.41 -2.09 23.37
C ALA A 39 15.13 -2.91 23.62
N LYS A 40 14.22 -2.98 22.65
CA LYS A 40 13.01 -3.83 22.70
C LYS A 40 13.37 -5.32 22.84
N HIS A 41 14.44 -5.76 22.17
CA HIS A 41 14.84 -7.17 22.22
C HIS A 41 15.23 -7.62 23.62
N THR A 42 15.74 -6.74 24.49
CA THR A 42 15.98 -7.06 25.91
C THR A 42 14.70 -7.50 26.62
N PHE A 43 13.54 -6.86 26.34
CA PHE A 43 12.25 -7.29 26.87
C PHE A 43 11.86 -8.67 26.34
N ILE A 44 12.05 -8.92 25.03
CA ILE A 44 11.74 -10.22 24.42
C ILE A 44 12.56 -11.35 25.03
N GLU A 45 13.86 -11.13 25.30
CA GLU A 45 14.71 -12.15 25.93
C GLU A 45 14.31 -12.41 27.39
N ILE A 46 13.94 -11.37 28.14
CA ILE A 46 13.55 -11.54 29.55
C ILE A 46 12.16 -12.20 29.66
N ILE A 47 11.17 -11.74 28.88
CA ILE A 47 9.83 -12.34 28.88
C ILE A 47 9.88 -13.77 28.32
N GLY A 48 10.76 -14.04 27.36
CA GLY A 48 10.99 -15.37 26.80
C GLY A 48 11.42 -16.38 27.84
N ASN A 49 12.22 -15.99 28.84
CA ASN A 49 12.59 -16.87 29.96
C ASN A 49 11.37 -17.20 30.86
N ALA A 50 10.47 -16.25 31.09
CA ALA A 50 9.23 -16.49 31.81
C ALA A 50 8.32 -17.45 31.02
N LEU A 51 8.24 -17.28 29.68
CA LEU A 51 7.46 -18.15 28.80
C LEU A 51 8.00 -19.58 28.73
N ASP A 52 9.31 -19.77 28.92
CA ASP A 52 9.91 -21.11 29.04
C ASP A 52 9.44 -21.86 30.31
N GLU A 53 9.17 -21.15 31.40
CA GLU A 53 8.53 -21.73 32.59
C GLU A 53 7.04 -22.04 32.34
N VAL A 54 6.34 -21.19 31.54
CA VAL A 54 4.94 -21.46 31.12
C VAL A 54 4.87 -22.72 30.25
N SER A 55 5.70 -22.79 29.20
CA SER A 55 5.69 -23.92 28.26
C SER A 55 6.09 -25.25 28.93
N SER A 56 6.87 -25.17 30.00
CA SER A 56 7.27 -26.29 30.82
C SER A 56 6.25 -26.65 31.91
N GLY A 57 5.13 -25.92 32.01
CA GLY A 57 4.03 -26.19 32.94
C GLY A 57 4.26 -25.74 34.39
N TYR A 58 5.25 -24.88 34.64
CA TYR A 58 5.59 -24.41 35.98
C TYR A 58 5.08 -22.99 36.31
N CYS A 59 4.56 -22.27 35.33
CA CYS A 59 4.10 -20.89 35.48
C CYS A 59 2.75 -20.70 34.81
N ASP A 60 1.80 -20.12 35.52
CA ASP A 60 0.45 -19.81 35.05
C ASP A 60 0.13 -18.32 35.06
N LYS A 61 1.08 -17.48 35.53
CA LYS A 61 0.92 -16.05 35.68
C LYS A 61 2.22 -15.31 35.45
N ILE A 62 2.15 -14.23 34.68
CA ILE A 62 3.26 -13.28 34.46
C ILE A 62 2.79 -11.88 34.86
N VAL A 63 3.63 -11.13 35.58
CA VAL A 63 3.40 -9.73 35.92
C VAL A 63 4.42 -8.87 35.17
N VAL A 64 3.96 -7.85 34.45
CA VAL A 64 4.77 -6.85 33.79
C VAL A 64 4.44 -5.47 34.36
N LYS A 65 5.46 -4.69 34.74
CA LYS A 65 5.27 -3.29 35.15
C LYS A 65 6.13 -2.40 34.25
N PHE A 66 5.56 -1.33 33.78
CA PHE A 66 6.26 -0.32 32.96
C PHE A 66 6.20 1.03 33.65
N ASP A 67 7.35 1.59 33.98
CA ASP A 67 7.44 2.96 34.50
C ASP A 67 7.65 3.94 33.36
N ARG A 68 6.63 4.77 33.09
CA ARG A 68 6.69 5.79 32.03
C ARG A 68 7.62 6.94 32.32
N LYS A 69 8.02 7.12 33.60
CA LYS A 69 8.84 8.27 33.99
C LYS A 69 10.30 8.05 33.65
N ASP A 70 10.78 6.83 33.88
CA ASP A 70 12.21 6.51 33.67
C ASP A 70 12.44 5.46 32.58
N GLY A 71 11.37 4.85 32.04
CA GLY A 71 11.45 3.80 31.02
C GLY A 71 11.89 2.45 31.53
N SER A 72 11.91 2.24 32.86
CA SER A 72 12.27 0.93 33.42
C SER A 72 11.12 -0.08 33.32
N ILE A 73 11.49 -1.35 33.27
CA ILE A 73 10.55 -2.45 33.09
C ILE A 73 10.77 -3.50 34.16
N VAL A 74 9.67 -4.08 34.66
CA VAL A 74 9.69 -5.24 35.55
C VAL A 74 8.98 -6.40 34.85
N VAL A 75 9.60 -7.57 34.89
CA VAL A 75 8.96 -8.86 34.57
C VAL A 75 9.08 -9.79 35.76
N ARG A 76 7.96 -10.34 36.21
CA ARG A 76 7.87 -11.31 37.30
C ARG A 76 7.14 -12.56 36.79
N ASP A 77 7.80 -13.69 36.76
CA ASP A 77 7.17 -15.00 36.58
C ASP A 77 6.91 -15.68 37.94
N TYR A 78 5.99 -16.63 37.93
CA TYR A 78 5.67 -17.47 39.08
C TYR A 78 6.08 -18.93 38.86
N GLY A 79 7.22 -19.10 38.14
CA GLY A 79 7.83 -20.40 37.88
C GLY A 79 8.69 -20.93 39.05
N ARG A 80 9.70 -21.70 38.70
CA ARG A 80 10.56 -22.36 39.72
C ARG A 80 11.59 -21.43 40.36
N GLY A 81 11.85 -20.27 39.82
CA GLY A 81 12.93 -19.36 40.18
C GLY A 81 14.31 -19.84 39.66
N VAL A 82 15.14 -18.91 39.24
CA VAL A 82 16.50 -19.17 38.74
C VAL A 82 17.37 -19.70 39.88
N PRO A 83 18.13 -20.82 39.70
CA PRO A 83 19.10 -21.28 40.72
C PRO A 83 20.25 -20.28 40.82
N MET A 84 20.34 -19.55 41.93
CA MET A 84 21.32 -18.47 42.16
C MET A 84 22.52 -18.90 42.98
N THR A 85 22.42 -20.05 43.72
CA THR A 85 23.38 -20.50 44.70
C THR A 85 24.68 -21.04 44.10
N TRP A 86 25.67 -21.29 44.95
CA TRP A 86 26.96 -21.85 44.55
C TRP A 86 26.85 -23.30 44.05
N SER A 87 27.38 -23.54 42.88
CA SER A 87 27.49 -24.88 42.31
C SER A 87 28.83 -25.51 42.57
N LYS A 88 28.86 -26.58 43.39
CA LYS A 88 30.09 -27.36 43.62
C LYS A 88 30.67 -27.98 42.33
N LYS A 89 29.81 -28.37 41.38
CA LYS A 89 30.20 -28.96 40.10
C LYS A 89 30.82 -27.92 39.16
N LYS A 90 30.26 -26.71 39.14
CA LYS A 90 30.66 -25.63 38.20
C LYS A 90 31.68 -24.67 38.83
N GLN A 91 31.93 -24.75 40.16
CA GLN A 91 32.80 -23.87 40.92
C GLN A 91 32.48 -22.37 40.71
N THR A 92 31.18 -22.07 40.68
CA THR A 92 30.69 -20.68 40.52
C THR A 92 29.25 -20.57 41.00
N TYR A 93 28.74 -19.34 41.16
CA TYR A 93 27.35 -19.06 41.49
C TYR A 93 26.45 -19.19 40.27
N GLY A 94 25.17 -19.56 40.49
CA GLY A 94 24.18 -19.67 39.42
C GLY A 94 23.88 -18.32 38.77
N TRP A 95 23.81 -17.24 39.55
CA TRP A 95 23.62 -15.90 39.01
C TRP A 95 24.76 -15.47 38.05
N ASP A 96 26.01 -15.82 38.37
CA ASP A 96 27.17 -15.52 37.52
C ASP A 96 27.05 -16.26 36.17
N LEU A 97 26.63 -17.53 36.19
CA LEU A 97 26.41 -18.31 34.97
C LEU A 97 25.30 -17.73 34.08
N VAL A 98 24.17 -17.29 34.69
CA VAL A 98 23.00 -16.91 33.93
C VAL A 98 23.05 -15.46 33.42
N TYR A 99 23.57 -14.55 34.26
CA TYR A 99 23.51 -13.11 33.98
C TYR A 99 24.86 -12.47 33.66
N ASN A 100 25.98 -13.15 33.91
CA ASN A 100 27.33 -12.57 33.74
C ASN A 100 28.21 -13.35 32.73
N ARG A 101 27.73 -14.48 32.20
CA ARG A 101 28.45 -15.27 31.20
C ARG A 101 27.57 -15.56 29.99
N LEU A 102 28.17 -15.40 28.80
CA LEU A 102 27.58 -15.84 27.56
C LEU A 102 27.64 -17.36 27.40
N TYR A 103 26.75 -17.92 26.61
CA TYR A 103 26.69 -19.36 26.31
C TYR A 103 26.58 -20.23 27.56
N SER A 104 25.84 -19.74 28.55
CA SER A 104 25.64 -20.40 29.84
C SER A 104 24.15 -20.53 30.16
N GLY A 105 23.74 -21.60 30.81
CA GLY A 105 22.35 -21.82 31.22
C GLY A 105 21.97 -23.29 31.32
N GLY A 106 20.73 -23.54 31.67
CA GLY A 106 20.15 -24.88 31.81
C GLY A 106 19.54 -25.50 30.56
N LYS A 107 19.62 -24.81 29.39
CA LYS A 107 18.95 -25.16 28.14
C LYS A 107 19.90 -25.52 27.00
N LEU A 108 21.18 -25.87 27.34
CA LEU A 108 22.25 -26.12 26.37
C LEU A 108 22.32 -27.58 25.88
N GLU A 109 21.53 -28.48 26.43
CA GLU A 109 21.45 -29.86 25.92
C GLU A 109 20.78 -29.84 24.54
N ASN A 110 21.32 -30.67 23.63
CA ASN A 110 20.72 -30.79 22.28
C ASN A 110 19.32 -31.43 22.42
N PRO A 111 18.23 -30.66 22.14
CA PRO A 111 16.88 -31.14 22.34
C PRO A 111 16.49 -32.27 21.39
N LYS A 112 17.19 -32.42 20.25
CA LYS A 112 16.91 -33.47 19.26
C LYS A 112 17.26 -34.86 19.80
N THR A 113 18.32 -34.97 20.60
CA THR A 113 18.78 -36.29 21.13
C THR A 113 17.86 -36.83 22.21
N ARG A 114 17.08 -35.99 22.89
CA ARG A 114 16.20 -36.37 24.00
C ARG A 114 15.00 -37.25 23.58
N LEU A 115 14.69 -37.30 22.31
CA LEU A 115 13.56 -38.06 21.76
C LEU A 115 14.00 -39.27 20.92
N ILE A 116 15.31 -39.59 20.87
CA ILE A 116 15.79 -40.80 20.16
C ILE A 116 15.20 -42.04 20.83
N GLY A 117 14.53 -42.86 20.00
CA GLY A 117 13.83 -44.07 20.46
C GLY A 117 12.43 -43.83 21.02
N PHE A 118 11.90 -42.61 21.00
CA PHE A 118 10.53 -42.32 21.37
C PHE A 118 9.56 -42.83 20.31
N THR A 119 8.52 -43.55 20.72
CA THR A 119 7.56 -44.21 19.81
C THR A 119 6.11 -43.84 20.01
N ASP A 120 5.72 -43.32 21.18
CA ASP A 120 4.32 -43.04 21.51
C ASP A 120 3.91 -41.62 21.08
N TRP A 121 4.03 -41.31 19.80
CA TRP A 121 3.69 -39.99 19.25
C TRP A 121 2.22 -39.59 19.40
N LYS A 122 1.33 -40.55 19.61
CA LYS A 122 -0.09 -40.31 19.83
C LYS A 122 -0.35 -39.60 21.16
N ASN A 123 0.44 -39.91 22.18
CA ASN A 123 0.33 -39.34 23.53
C ASN A 123 1.45 -38.34 23.82
N PHE A 124 2.19 -37.89 22.79
CA PHE A 124 3.24 -36.91 22.95
C PHE A 124 2.68 -35.56 23.39
N SER A 125 3.37 -34.92 24.35
CA SER A 125 3.11 -33.53 24.74
C SER A 125 4.40 -32.86 25.16
N PHE A 126 4.66 -31.66 24.64
CA PHE A 126 5.80 -30.84 25.06
C PHE A 126 5.82 -30.55 26.57
N LYS A 127 4.65 -30.49 27.23
CA LYS A 127 4.53 -30.26 28.69
C LYS A 127 5.21 -31.34 29.53
N ASN A 128 5.38 -32.54 28.98
CA ASN A 128 6.05 -33.63 29.66
C ASN A 128 7.58 -33.52 29.66
N TYR A 129 8.12 -32.53 28.92
CA TYR A 129 9.58 -32.38 28.73
C TYR A 129 9.99 -30.92 29.00
N SER A 130 10.50 -30.63 30.19
CA SER A 130 10.98 -29.28 30.51
C SER A 130 11.98 -28.80 29.49
N TYR A 131 11.75 -27.59 28.97
CA TYR A 131 12.64 -26.91 28.03
C TYR A 131 12.83 -27.59 26.66
N LEU A 132 11.99 -28.58 26.29
CA LEU A 132 12.11 -29.19 24.95
C LEU A 132 11.77 -28.20 23.82
N ALA A 133 10.83 -27.27 24.06
CA ALA A 133 10.44 -26.23 23.12
C ALA A 133 10.80 -24.82 23.59
N SER A 134 11.98 -24.65 24.21
CA SER A 134 12.42 -23.36 24.74
C SER A 134 12.45 -22.26 23.70
N VAL A 135 12.13 -21.04 24.14
CA VAL A 135 12.33 -19.79 23.39
C VAL A 135 13.81 -19.39 23.42
N GLY A 136 14.46 -19.54 24.57
CA GLY A 136 15.90 -19.28 24.74
C GLY A 136 16.73 -20.48 24.33
N LEU A 137 17.53 -20.36 23.25
CA LEU A 137 18.32 -21.47 22.70
C LEU A 137 19.80 -21.40 23.03
N ASN A 138 20.37 -20.19 23.05
CA ASN A 138 21.82 -20.01 23.01
C ASN A 138 22.48 -19.70 24.37
N GLY A 139 21.68 -19.53 25.45
CA GLY A 139 22.19 -19.15 26.76
C GLY A 139 22.89 -17.78 26.78
N VAL A 140 22.42 -16.84 25.97
CA VAL A 140 23.00 -15.49 25.85
C VAL A 140 22.03 -14.38 26.22
N GLY A 141 20.72 -14.58 26.09
CA GLY A 141 19.71 -13.52 26.16
C GLY A 141 19.69 -12.81 27.52
N ALA A 142 19.69 -13.54 28.63
CA ALA A 142 19.68 -12.97 29.97
C ALA A 142 20.94 -12.14 30.24
N ALA A 143 22.11 -12.66 29.88
CA ALA A 143 23.41 -11.97 30.04
C ALA A 143 23.47 -10.73 29.12
N CYS A 144 23.04 -10.82 27.84
CA CYS A 144 23.03 -9.68 26.93
C CYS A 144 22.11 -8.58 27.43
N SER A 145 20.91 -8.93 27.93
CA SER A 145 19.98 -7.96 28.50
C SER A 145 20.56 -7.27 29.72
N GLN A 146 21.27 -8.01 30.59
CA GLN A 146 21.95 -7.45 31.74
C GLN A 146 23.11 -6.55 31.31
N PHE A 147 23.97 -6.99 30.37
CA PHE A 147 25.13 -6.21 29.90
C PHE A 147 24.73 -4.85 29.26
N THR A 148 23.59 -4.79 28.62
CA THR A 148 23.11 -3.60 27.90
C THR A 148 22.15 -2.72 28.69
N SER A 149 22.02 -3.00 29.99
CA SER A 149 21.17 -2.23 30.91
C SER A 149 21.97 -1.17 31.66
N GLU A 150 21.32 -0.03 31.95
CA GLU A 150 21.78 1.00 32.89
C GLU A 150 21.84 0.42 34.28
N PHE A 151 20.78 -0.26 34.70
CA PHE A 151 20.75 -1.13 35.87
C PHE A 151 19.96 -2.40 35.58
N PHE A 152 20.26 -3.45 36.30
CA PHE A 152 19.58 -4.74 36.21
C PHE A 152 19.54 -5.37 37.60
N ARG A 153 18.31 -5.61 38.09
CA ARG A 153 18.06 -6.21 39.39
C ARG A 153 17.35 -7.55 39.18
N VAL A 154 17.87 -8.60 39.75
CA VAL A 154 17.25 -9.92 39.74
C VAL A 154 17.01 -10.42 41.15
N ILE A 155 15.77 -10.93 41.39
CA ILE A 155 15.43 -11.63 42.62
C ILE A 155 14.88 -13.00 42.21
N SER A 156 15.43 -14.06 42.80
CA SER A 156 14.91 -15.42 42.65
C SER A 156 14.31 -15.88 43.95
N TYR A 157 13.05 -16.26 43.90
CA TYR A 157 12.27 -16.84 45.02
C TYR A 157 12.25 -18.34 44.82
N ARG A 158 13.07 -19.06 45.65
CA ARG A 158 13.27 -20.50 45.49
C ARG A 158 13.72 -21.18 46.77
N ASP A 159 13.24 -22.39 46.99
CA ASP A 159 13.67 -23.26 48.09
C ASP A 159 13.56 -22.58 49.47
N GLY A 160 12.49 -21.78 49.69
CA GLY A 160 12.25 -21.05 50.93
C GLY A 160 13.14 -19.83 51.16
N LYS A 161 13.91 -19.44 50.16
CA LYS A 161 14.81 -18.28 50.20
C LYS A 161 14.55 -17.30 49.06
N GLU A 162 14.92 -16.06 49.32
CA GLU A 162 14.97 -14.97 48.36
C GLU A 162 16.44 -14.65 48.10
N TYR A 163 16.86 -14.76 46.84
CA TYR A 163 18.22 -14.50 46.39
C TYR A 163 18.19 -13.27 45.48
N GLU A 164 18.91 -12.22 45.87
CA GLU A 164 18.93 -10.96 45.16
C GLU A 164 20.33 -10.56 44.70
N MET A 165 20.46 -10.16 43.42
CA MET A 165 21.70 -9.60 42.85
C MET A 165 21.38 -8.34 42.07
N TYR A 166 22.32 -7.39 42.08
CA TYR A 166 22.15 -6.10 41.40
C TYR A 166 23.36 -5.79 40.54
N PHE A 167 23.12 -5.27 39.36
CA PHE A 167 24.11 -4.94 38.34
C PHE A 167 23.92 -3.50 37.90
N GLU A 168 25.01 -2.82 37.57
CA GLU A 168 25.03 -1.49 36.98
C GLU A 168 25.98 -1.45 35.79
N ASN A 169 25.53 -0.81 34.71
CA ASN A 169 26.32 -0.66 33.49
C ASN A 169 26.98 -1.96 32.99
N GLY A 170 26.27 -3.09 33.12
CA GLY A 170 26.71 -4.39 32.64
C GLY A 170 27.61 -5.16 33.62
N HIS A 171 27.85 -4.67 34.83
CA HIS A 171 28.73 -5.31 35.83
C HIS A 171 28.01 -5.51 37.16
N PRO A 172 28.39 -6.56 37.95
CA PRO A 172 27.90 -6.68 39.32
C PRO A 172 28.20 -5.42 40.13
N ALA A 173 27.16 -4.82 40.73
CA ALA A 173 27.30 -3.66 41.59
C ALA A 173 27.51 -4.08 43.08
N TRP A 174 27.23 -5.33 43.41
CA TRP A 174 27.44 -5.89 44.72
C TRP A 174 28.46 -7.01 44.64
N ASP A 175 29.36 -7.08 45.64
CA ASP A 175 30.39 -8.13 45.78
C ASP A 175 29.73 -9.46 46.16
N GLU A 176 28.64 -9.44 46.92
CA GLU A 176 27.94 -10.63 47.42
C GLU A 176 26.44 -10.54 47.15
N MET A 177 25.87 -11.68 46.81
CA MET A 177 24.41 -11.89 46.66
C MET A 177 23.72 -11.76 48.02
N LYS A 178 22.63 -10.97 48.08
CA LYS A 178 21.81 -10.88 49.28
C LYS A 178 20.89 -12.08 49.36
N VAL A 179 20.79 -12.67 50.56
CA VAL A 179 19.95 -13.86 50.85
C VAL A 179 19.02 -13.54 52.03
N ARG A 180 17.74 -13.76 51.85
CA ARG A 180 16.73 -13.54 52.91
C ARG A 180 15.76 -14.73 52.95
N GLU A 181 14.88 -14.78 53.97
CA GLU A 181 13.74 -15.66 53.95
C GLU A 181 12.76 -15.28 52.83
N GLN A 182 12.17 -16.28 52.21
CA GLN A 182 11.29 -16.05 51.07
C GLN A 182 10.02 -15.31 51.48
N SER A 183 9.74 -14.18 50.84
CA SER A 183 8.58 -13.30 51.10
C SER A 183 7.45 -13.47 50.08
N GLU A 184 7.75 -14.05 48.93
CA GLU A 184 6.84 -14.17 47.79
C GLU A 184 6.84 -15.63 47.27
N PRO A 185 5.79 -16.06 46.52
CA PRO A 185 5.82 -17.37 45.85
C PRO A 185 7.02 -17.57 44.95
N ASN A 186 7.37 -18.85 44.69
CA ASN A 186 8.47 -19.17 43.79
C ASN A 186 8.38 -18.41 42.45
N GLY A 187 9.53 -18.18 41.86
CA GLY A 187 9.66 -17.55 40.53
C GLY A 187 10.81 -16.56 40.44
N THR A 188 10.88 -15.82 39.33
CA THR A 188 11.96 -14.84 39.08
C THR A 188 11.37 -13.45 38.88
N TYR A 189 11.97 -12.47 39.54
CA TYR A 189 11.66 -11.04 39.36
C TYR A 189 12.89 -10.38 38.74
N ILE A 190 12.67 -9.69 37.62
CA ILE A 190 13.70 -8.91 36.93
C ILE A 190 13.18 -7.47 36.76
N HIS A 191 14.00 -6.51 37.22
CA HIS A 191 13.76 -5.07 37.02
C HIS A 191 14.99 -4.47 36.34
N TRP A 192 14.80 -3.92 35.17
CA TRP A 192 15.90 -3.35 34.38
C TRP A 192 15.48 -2.11 33.61
N LYS A 193 16.50 -1.40 33.12
CA LYS A 193 16.36 -0.27 32.23
C LYS A 193 17.40 -0.38 31.11
N PRO A 194 17.01 -0.37 29.83
CA PRO A 194 17.96 -0.31 28.71
C PRO A 194 18.84 0.94 28.81
N ASP A 195 20.16 0.79 28.55
CA ASP A 195 21.11 1.88 28.72
C ASP A 195 21.19 2.77 27.47
N ALA A 196 20.89 4.07 27.61
CA ALA A 196 21.01 5.06 26.56
C ALA A 196 22.46 5.34 26.10
N LYS A 197 23.48 4.84 26.85
CA LYS A 197 24.87 4.85 26.40
C LYS A 197 25.21 3.69 25.46
N VAL A 198 24.34 2.67 25.40
CA VAL A 198 24.50 1.48 24.58
C VAL A 198 23.61 1.54 23.34
N PHE A 199 22.35 1.92 23.51
CA PHE A 199 21.38 2.05 22.44
C PHE A 199 21.21 3.50 22.05
N SER A 200 21.16 3.78 20.75
CA SER A 200 20.91 5.12 20.21
C SER A 200 19.48 5.62 20.50
N ASP A 201 18.54 4.71 20.77
CA ASP A 201 17.18 4.98 21.20
C ASP A 201 16.71 3.89 22.17
N THR A 202 16.18 4.32 23.33
CA THR A 202 15.63 3.45 24.37
C THR A 202 14.15 3.71 24.65
N ASN A 203 13.47 4.50 23.80
CA ASN A 203 12.11 4.96 24.04
C ASN A 203 11.08 3.83 23.72
N ILE A 204 11.08 2.78 24.52
CA ILE A 204 10.07 1.73 24.47
C ILE A 204 8.72 2.33 24.91
N THR A 205 7.69 2.20 24.08
CA THR A 205 6.37 2.75 24.38
C THR A 205 5.49 1.78 25.16
N PHE A 206 4.63 2.32 26.03
CA PHE A 206 3.62 1.51 26.73
C PHE A 206 2.70 0.76 25.75
N ALA A 207 2.33 1.39 24.62
CA ALA A 207 1.51 0.75 23.60
C ALA A 207 2.15 -0.53 23.04
N TRP A 208 3.46 -0.52 22.81
CA TRP A 208 4.20 -1.69 22.36
C TRP A 208 4.25 -2.78 23.44
N ILE A 209 4.51 -2.43 24.71
CA ILE A 209 4.47 -3.41 25.84
C ILE A 209 3.08 -4.01 25.97
N LYS A 210 2.03 -3.16 25.89
CA LYS A 210 0.63 -3.59 25.97
C LYS A 210 0.29 -4.63 24.89
N GLN A 211 0.65 -4.35 23.63
CA GLN A 211 0.42 -5.27 22.52
C GLN A 211 1.13 -6.62 22.71
N ASN A 212 2.37 -6.61 23.22
CA ASN A 212 3.10 -7.84 23.50
C ASN A 212 2.44 -8.63 24.65
N CYS A 213 2.07 -7.98 25.75
CA CYS A 213 1.39 -8.64 26.89
C CYS A 213 0.06 -9.28 26.47
N GLU A 214 -0.73 -8.58 25.66
CA GLU A 214 -1.97 -9.12 25.09
C GLU A 214 -1.69 -10.36 24.24
N GLY A 215 -0.74 -10.26 23.31
CA GLY A 215 -0.36 -11.38 22.46
C GLY A 215 0.10 -12.61 23.23
N ILE A 216 0.92 -12.43 24.25
CA ILE A 216 1.41 -13.51 25.11
C ILE A 216 0.24 -14.26 25.77
N SER A 217 -0.80 -13.59 26.24
CA SER A 217 -1.90 -14.21 26.96
C SER A 217 -2.66 -15.27 26.15
N TYR A 218 -2.84 -15.05 24.86
CA TYR A 218 -3.54 -16.01 23.99
C TYR A 218 -2.62 -16.95 23.20
N VAL A 219 -1.36 -16.53 22.93
CA VAL A 219 -0.38 -17.39 22.25
C VAL A 219 0.14 -18.45 23.20
N SER A 220 0.41 -18.09 24.45
CA SER A 220 1.00 -18.99 25.45
C SER A 220 0.02 -19.51 26.50
N GLY A 221 -1.22 -19.03 26.48
CA GLY A 221 -2.27 -19.47 27.40
C GLY A 221 -1.96 -19.16 28.87
N VAL A 222 -1.39 -17.97 29.15
CA VAL A 222 -0.96 -17.54 30.49
C VAL A 222 -1.61 -16.23 30.89
N ASP A 223 -2.00 -16.08 32.16
CA ASP A 223 -2.48 -14.82 32.71
C ASP A 223 -1.33 -13.78 32.71
N VAL A 224 -1.58 -12.62 32.05
CA VAL A 224 -0.63 -11.51 32.06
C VAL A 224 -1.22 -10.28 32.73
N HIS A 225 -0.59 -9.86 33.82
CA HIS A 225 -0.95 -8.68 34.58
C HIS A 225 0.00 -7.53 34.23
N LEU A 226 -0.49 -6.56 33.47
CA LEU A 226 0.28 -5.38 33.05
C LEU A 226 -0.07 -4.18 33.94
N PHE A 227 0.95 -3.56 34.54
CA PHE A 227 0.81 -2.35 35.34
C PHE A 227 1.35 -1.12 34.58
N ASP A 228 0.56 -0.05 34.57
CA ASP A 228 0.90 1.30 34.14
C ASP A 228 0.83 2.22 35.38
N GLY A 229 1.92 2.33 36.11
CA GLY A 229 1.91 2.89 37.45
C GLY A 229 1.06 2.01 38.38
N GLU A 230 0.01 2.60 38.98
CA GLU A 230 -0.92 1.88 39.87
C GLU A 230 -2.06 1.17 39.13
N LYS A 231 -2.28 1.49 37.85
CA LYS A 231 -3.35 0.91 37.05
C LYS A 231 -2.98 -0.47 36.52
N GLU A 232 -3.75 -1.47 36.89
CA GLU A 232 -3.63 -2.84 36.41
C GLU A 232 -4.52 -3.10 35.18
N ILE A 233 -3.96 -3.76 34.19
CA ILE A 233 -4.67 -4.34 33.03
C ILE A 233 -4.42 -5.85 33.08
N VAL A 234 -5.46 -6.65 33.18
CA VAL A 234 -5.35 -8.10 33.23
C VAL A 234 -5.76 -8.70 31.90
N TYR A 235 -4.82 -9.37 31.25
CA TYR A 235 -5.07 -10.23 30.10
C TYR A 235 -5.19 -11.66 30.59
N LYS A 236 -6.40 -12.19 30.58
CA LYS A 236 -6.66 -13.57 31.00
C LYS A 236 -6.11 -14.55 29.98
N ALA A 237 -5.60 -15.67 30.49
CA ALA A 237 -5.21 -16.82 29.68
C ALA A 237 -6.36 -17.18 28.72
N SER A 238 -6.06 -17.24 27.45
CA SER A 238 -6.99 -17.52 26.37
C SER A 238 -6.30 -18.47 25.39
N ASP A 239 -7.02 -18.90 24.38
CA ASP A 239 -6.47 -19.62 23.25
C ASP A 239 -6.59 -18.77 21.97
N ILE A 240 -5.86 -19.15 20.94
CA ILE A 240 -5.81 -18.44 19.68
C ILE A 240 -7.15 -18.39 18.96
N LYS A 241 -8.01 -19.40 19.15
CA LYS A 241 -9.35 -19.45 18.58
C LYS A 241 -10.26 -18.43 19.25
N THR A 242 -10.36 -18.46 20.57
CA THR A 242 -11.18 -17.54 21.36
C THR A 242 -10.79 -16.09 21.10
N HIS A 243 -9.47 -15.80 21.04
CA HIS A 243 -8.99 -14.45 20.70
C HIS A 243 -9.42 -14.03 19.30
N LEU A 244 -9.24 -14.89 18.29
CA LEU A 244 -9.59 -14.57 16.91
C LEU A 244 -11.12 -14.44 16.74
N GLU A 245 -11.94 -15.27 17.43
CA GLU A 245 -13.41 -15.15 17.45
C GLU A 245 -13.87 -13.80 18.02
N GLN A 246 -13.28 -13.36 19.11
CA GLN A 246 -13.59 -12.06 19.72
C GLN A 246 -13.25 -10.91 18.78
N LYS A 247 -12.12 -11.01 18.09
CA LYS A 247 -11.66 -9.98 17.16
C LYS A 247 -12.50 -9.91 15.89
N LEU A 248 -12.87 -11.04 15.32
CA LEU A 248 -13.67 -11.12 14.09
C LEU A 248 -15.17 -10.95 14.33
N GLY A 249 -15.65 -11.17 15.57
CA GLY A 249 -17.07 -11.24 15.87
C GLY A 249 -17.80 -12.37 15.13
N SER A 250 -17.07 -13.41 14.74
CA SER A 250 -17.59 -14.53 13.95
C SER A 250 -16.89 -15.84 14.31
N TYR A 251 -17.48 -16.96 13.88
CA TYR A 251 -16.93 -18.29 14.11
C TYR A 251 -15.53 -18.45 13.49
N VAL A 252 -14.65 -19.11 14.23
CA VAL A 252 -13.28 -19.47 13.85
C VAL A 252 -13.09 -20.99 13.98
N ALA A 253 -12.55 -21.60 12.96
CA ALA A 253 -12.14 -22.99 12.99
C ALA A 253 -10.70 -23.11 13.51
N GLU A 254 -10.43 -24.20 14.23
CA GLU A 254 -9.09 -24.50 14.73
C GLU A 254 -8.66 -25.92 14.39
N GLY A 255 -7.36 -26.12 14.37
CA GLY A 255 -6.77 -27.44 14.18
C GLY A 255 -5.32 -27.50 14.64
N THR A 256 -4.91 -28.68 14.97
CA THR A 256 -3.54 -29.00 15.42
C THR A 256 -2.92 -30.07 14.55
N TYR A 257 -1.61 -30.06 14.45
CA TYR A 257 -0.86 -31.13 13.82
C TYR A 257 0.49 -31.31 14.48
N LEU A 258 0.77 -32.54 14.86
CA LEU A 258 2.08 -32.94 15.37
C LEU A 258 2.88 -33.58 14.21
N HIS A 259 3.99 -32.94 13.87
CA HIS A 259 4.95 -33.47 12.89
C HIS A 259 6.22 -33.91 13.59
N HIS A 260 6.70 -35.09 13.24
CA HIS A 260 8.00 -35.58 13.70
C HIS A 260 8.79 -36.18 12.54
N LYS A 261 10.14 -36.06 12.60
CA LYS A 261 11.07 -36.55 11.59
C LYS A 261 12.37 -37.01 12.27
N GLU A 262 12.80 -38.23 11.98
CA GLU A 262 14.13 -38.72 12.39
C GLU A 262 15.20 -38.13 11.46
N GLU A 263 16.29 -37.68 12.06
CA GLU A 263 17.54 -37.38 11.37
C GLU A 263 18.47 -38.58 11.48
N LYS A 264 19.12 -38.96 10.39
CA LYS A 264 20.01 -40.15 10.32
C LYS A 264 21.36 -39.73 9.76
N ASP A 265 22.41 -40.38 10.26
CA ASP A 265 23.76 -40.27 9.70
C ASP A 265 23.90 -41.07 8.38
N SER A 266 25.10 -41.03 7.79
CA SER A 266 25.41 -41.77 6.57
C SER A 266 25.23 -43.29 6.69
N ASP A 267 25.33 -43.81 7.90
CA ASP A 267 25.24 -45.24 8.22
C ASP A 267 23.78 -45.67 8.56
N GLY A 268 22.85 -44.70 8.57
CA GLY A 268 21.43 -44.92 8.84
C GLY A 268 21.05 -44.92 10.32
N ASN A 269 21.98 -44.59 11.23
CA ASN A 269 21.68 -44.49 12.66
C ASN A 269 20.96 -43.18 12.95
N VAL A 270 19.96 -43.22 13.85
CA VAL A 270 19.23 -42.05 14.29
C VAL A 270 20.09 -41.16 15.15
N THR A 271 20.38 -39.96 14.70
CA THR A 271 21.20 -38.96 15.40
C THR A 271 20.36 -37.88 16.11
N GLY A 272 19.11 -37.79 15.75
CA GLY A 272 18.18 -36.84 16.36
C GLY A 272 16.74 -37.03 15.88
N VAL A 273 15.80 -36.42 16.61
CA VAL A 273 14.42 -36.39 16.23
C VAL A 273 13.95 -34.92 16.27
N LEU A 274 13.45 -34.44 15.16
CA LEU A 274 12.77 -33.16 15.03
C LEU A 274 11.28 -33.35 15.34
N VAL A 275 10.72 -32.50 16.18
CA VAL A 275 9.29 -32.53 16.48
C VAL A 275 8.74 -31.11 16.54
N CYS A 276 7.59 -30.92 15.88
CA CYS A 276 6.84 -29.66 15.90
C CYS A 276 5.35 -29.94 16.07
N GLU A 277 4.74 -29.27 17.02
CA GLU A 277 3.30 -29.17 17.16
C GLU A 277 2.84 -27.81 16.68
N ALA A 278 1.99 -27.78 15.66
CA ALA A 278 1.43 -26.56 15.11
C ALA A 278 -0.05 -26.44 15.48
N HIS A 279 -0.45 -25.28 16.00
CA HIS A 279 -1.83 -24.92 16.27
C HIS A 279 -2.23 -23.78 15.35
N VAL A 280 -3.38 -23.90 14.71
CA VAL A 280 -3.91 -22.93 13.75
C VAL A 280 -5.35 -22.60 14.11
N ALA A 281 -5.66 -21.31 14.21
CA ALA A 281 -7.02 -20.79 14.25
C ALA A 281 -7.24 -19.95 12.98
N MET A 282 -8.35 -20.20 12.27
CA MET A 282 -8.63 -19.56 10.98
C MET A 282 -10.09 -19.20 10.82
N GLY A 283 -10.39 -18.01 10.29
CA GLY A 283 -11.73 -17.53 9.98
C GLY A 283 -11.78 -16.67 8.74
N GLY A 284 -13.00 -16.39 8.25
CA GLY A 284 -13.23 -15.46 7.14
C GLY A 284 -13.30 -14.02 7.62
N LYS A 285 -12.86 -13.08 6.77
CA LYS A 285 -12.82 -11.62 6.94
C LYS A 285 -11.80 -11.07 7.95
N GLY A 286 -11.13 -10.03 7.54
CA GLY A 286 -10.27 -9.17 8.35
C GLY A 286 -8.86 -9.03 7.81
N ALA A 287 -8.15 -8.01 8.27
CA ALA A 287 -6.71 -7.91 8.07
C ALA A 287 -6.05 -9.10 8.79
N GLY A 288 -5.39 -9.96 8.02
CA GLY A 288 -4.79 -11.18 8.54
C GLY A 288 -3.85 -10.91 9.70
N GLU A 289 -4.23 -11.35 10.90
CA GLU A 289 -3.29 -11.47 12.01
C GLU A 289 -2.53 -12.76 11.83
N ARG A 290 -1.19 -12.65 11.87
CA ARG A 290 -0.30 -13.79 11.71
C ARG A 290 0.69 -13.75 12.87
N PHE A 291 0.59 -14.70 13.77
CA PHE A 291 1.48 -14.84 14.92
C PHE A 291 2.15 -16.19 14.89
N TYR A 292 3.42 -16.21 15.21
CA TYR A 292 4.23 -17.41 15.09
C TYR A 292 4.99 -17.65 16.38
N ASN A 293 4.98 -18.90 16.85
CA ASN A 293 5.85 -19.39 17.89
C ASN A 293 5.65 -18.67 19.24
N ASN A 294 5.44 -19.19 20.33
CA ASN A 294 5.36 -18.64 21.71
C ASN A 294 5.85 -17.19 21.95
N GLN A 295 6.26 -16.48 20.92
CA GLN A 295 6.67 -15.08 20.91
C GLN A 295 5.74 -14.29 20.00
N VAL A 296 5.35 -13.10 20.44
CA VAL A 296 4.54 -12.16 19.67
C VAL A 296 5.39 -11.64 18.51
N ALA A 297 4.87 -11.81 17.31
CA ALA A 297 5.35 -11.24 16.05
C ALA A 297 6.73 -11.71 15.56
N VAL A 298 6.74 -12.82 14.88
CA VAL A 298 7.82 -13.16 13.94
C VAL A 298 7.46 -12.56 12.57
N ARG A 299 8.41 -11.93 11.90
CA ARG A 299 8.23 -11.34 10.57
C ARG A 299 8.51 -12.37 9.49
N GLY A 300 7.46 -13.04 8.98
CA GLY A 300 7.59 -13.98 7.86
C GLY A 300 8.28 -15.29 8.22
N GLY A 301 8.75 -16.01 7.19
CA GLY A 301 9.42 -17.31 7.31
C GLY A 301 8.53 -18.47 6.92
N VAL A 302 8.99 -19.68 7.25
CA VAL A 302 8.30 -20.93 6.83
C VAL A 302 6.84 -21.04 7.27
N HIS A 303 6.46 -20.44 8.38
CA HIS A 303 5.08 -20.42 8.83
C HIS A 303 4.18 -19.72 7.82
N GLU A 304 4.62 -18.55 7.32
CA GLU A 304 3.88 -17.76 6.35
C GLU A 304 3.87 -18.45 5.00
N ASP A 305 5.04 -18.88 4.51
CA ASP A 305 5.19 -19.51 3.21
C ASP A 305 4.33 -20.78 3.09
N PHE A 306 4.39 -21.66 4.08
CA PHE A 306 3.65 -22.94 4.06
C PHE A 306 2.16 -22.74 4.33
N SER A 307 1.75 -21.86 5.23
CA SER A 307 0.34 -21.58 5.46
C SER A 307 -0.30 -20.98 4.22
N PHE A 308 0.30 -19.91 3.66
CA PHE A 308 -0.19 -19.25 2.47
C PHE A 308 -0.21 -20.19 1.25
N GLY A 309 0.86 -20.96 1.04
CA GLY A 309 0.92 -21.93 -0.04
C GLY A 309 -0.17 -23.02 0.06
N THR A 310 -0.38 -23.57 1.27
CA THR A 310 -1.41 -24.58 1.51
C THR A 310 -2.83 -24.04 1.34
N ILE A 311 -3.10 -22.85 1.91
CA ILE A 311 -4.41 -22.20 1.80
C ILE A 311 -4.71 -21.86 0.34
N SER A 312 -3.75 -21.23 -0.33
CA SER A 312 -3.89 -20.85 -1.74
C SER A 312 -4.16 -22.08 -2.61
N LYS A 313 -3.38 -23.14 -2.45
CA LYS A 313 -3.57 -24.39 -3.21
C LYS A 313 -4.95 -24.99 -2.95
N PHE A 314 -5.40 -25.02 -1.70
CA PHE A 314 -6.72 -25.55 -1.34
C PHE A 314 -7.85 -24.87 -2.11
N PHE A 315 -7.86 -23.53 -2.19
CA PHE A 315 -8.89 -22.76 -2.88
C PHE A 315 -8.71 -22.80 -4.41
N ILE A 316 -7.47 -22.78 -4.91
CA ILE A 316 -7.19 -22.92 -6.36
C ILE A 316 -7.73 -24.24 -6.89
N ASP A 317 -7.49 -25.35 -6.19
CA ASP A 317 -7.96 -26.67 -6.62
C ASP A 317 -9.50 -26.71 -6.69
N ARG A 318 -10.21 -26.10 -5.72
CA ARG A 318 -11.68 -26.05 -5.70
C ARG A 318 -12.28 -25.10 -6.72
N ALA A 319 -11.66 -23.97 -6.98
CA ALA A 319 -12.10 -23.06 -8.05
C ALA A 319 -11.90 -23.71 -9.42
N LYS A 320 -10.85 -24.51 -9.59
CA LYS A 320 -10.60 -25.27 -10.82
C LYS A 320 -11.72 -26.28 -11.11
N GLU A 321 -12.29 -26.91 -10.07
CA GLU A 321 -13.47 -27.78 -10.19
C GLU A 321 -14.70 -27.02 -10.74
N GLN A 322 -14.75 -25.70 -10.53
CA GLN A 322 -15.79 -24.79 -11.04
C GLN A 322 -15.38 -24.10 -12.36
N GLY A 323 -14.28 -24.52 -12.99
CA GLY A 323 -13.78 -23.92 -14.23
C GLY A 323 -13.12 -22.54 -14.08
N VAL A 324 -12.85 -22.06 -12.85
CA VAL A 324 -12.26 -20.75 -12.58
C VAL A 324 -10.77 -20.88 -12.27
N LYS A 325 -9.95 -20.04 -12.90
CA LYS A 325 -8.50 -19.98 -12.65
C LYS A 325 -8.18 -18.92 -11.63
N LEU A 326 -7.95 -19.33 -10.37
CA LEU A 326 -7.41 -18.46 -9.34
C LEU A 326 -5.88 -18.39 -9.38
N ILE A 327 -5.35 -17.29 -8.85
CA ILE A 327 -3.94 -17.14 -8.47
C ILE A 327 -3.87 -16.81 -6.97
N PRO A 328 -2.71 -17.00 -6.30
CA PRO A 328 -2.60 -16.76 -4.85
C PRO A 328 -3.09 -15.38 -4.38
N SER A 329 -2.83 -14.32 -5.15
CA SER A 329 -3.29 -12.97 -4.82
C SER A 329 -4.82 -12.77 -4.83
N ASP A 330 -5.58 -13.66 -5.48
CA ASP A 330 -7.04 -13.61 -5.43
C ASP A 330 -7.60 -14.06 -4.08
N ILE A 331 -6.77 -14.76 -3.28
CA ILE A 331 -7.12 -15.36 -1.98
C ILE A 331 -6.56 -14.53 -0.82
N ASP A 332 -5.47 -13.80 -1.09
CA ASP A 332 -4.83 -12.97 -0.07
C ASP A 332 -5.81 -11.95 0.53
N ASN A 333 -5.67 -11.68 1.84
CA ASN A 333 -6.52 -10.77 2.62
C ASN A 333 -8.02 -11.16 2.73
N LYS A 334 -8.41 -12.40 2.38
CA LYS A 334 -9.79 -12.88 2.53
C LYS A 334 -10.02 -13.74 3.76
N TYR A 335 -8.97 -14.03 4.49
CA TYR A 335 -9.00 -14.82 5.72
C TYR A 335 -8.12 -14.19 6.79
N SER A 336 -8.45 -14.47 8.04
CA SER A 336 -7.59 -14.19 9.19
C SER A 336 -7.09 -15.50 9.77
N ILE A 337 -5.83 -15.51 10.21
CA ILE A 337 -5.18 -16.71 10.74
C ILE A 337 -4.26 -16.33 11.90
N ILE A 338 -4.29 -17.16 12.96
CA ILE A 338 -3.28 -17.17 14.02
C ILE A 338 -2.63 -18.53 14.03
N ILE A 339 -1.31 -18.55 14.06
CA ILE A 339 -0.51 -19.79 14.08
C ILE A 339 0.40 -19.75 15.28
N THR A 340 0.42 -20.81 16.06
CA THR A 340 1.41 -21.04 17.11
C THR A 340 2.12 -22.36 16.89
N THR A 341 3.41 -22.43 17.19
CA THR A 341 4.19 -23.66 17.08
C THR A 341 5.03 -23.91 18.32
N LEU A 342 5.09 -25.14 18.74
CA LEU A 342 6.07 -25.65 19.68
C LEU A 342 7.02 -26.58 18.92
N ALA A 343 8.31 -26.29 18.94
CA ALA A 343 9.29 -27.08 18.21
C ALA A 343 10.56 -27.25 19.05
N ASN A 344 11.17 -28.43 19.01
CA ASN A 344 12.36 -28.75 19.78
C ASN A 344 13.65 -28.18 19.17
N GLU A 345 13.67 -27.92 17.87
CA GLU A 345 14.83 -27.34 17.18
C GLU A 345 14.36 -26.15 16.34
N LYS A 346 14.97 -25.00 16.52
CA LYS A 346 14.59 -23.77 15.81
C LYS A 346 15.84 -23.11 15.25
N SER A 347 15.81 -22.81 13.96
CA SER A 347 16.80 -21.99 13.27
C SER A 347 16.14 -20.69 12.85
N TYR A 348 16.79 -19.59 13.13
CA TYR A 348 16.31 -18.24 12.80
C TYR A 348 17.22 -17.61 11.75
N ARG A 349 16.65 -16.83 10.84
CA ARG A 349 17.41 -16.10 9.81
C ARG A 349 18.26 -14.95 10.37
N GLY A 350 18.13 -14.62 11.67
CA GLY A 350 18.87 -13.57 12.33
C GLY A 350 18.85 -13.69 13.85
N GLN A 351 19.71 -12.92 14.52
CA GLN A 351 19.79 -12.91 15.98
C GLN A 351 18.53 -12.32 16.65
N THR A 352 17.77 -11.49 15.94
CA THR A 352 16.49 -10.94 16.41
C THR A 352 15.39 -11.97 16.52
N LYS A 353 15.63 -13.20 16.04
CA LYS A 353 14.68 -14.31 16.04
C LYS A 353 13.34 -14.00 15.34
N ASP A 354 13.37 -13.07 14.36
CA ASP A 354 12.17 -12.56 13.70
C ASP A 354 11.59 -13.54 12.68
N SER A 355 12.39 -14.45 12.13
CA SER A 355 11.98 -15.37 11.08
C SER A 355 12.61 -16.76 11.29
N ILE A 356 11.76 -17.78 11.30
CA ILE A 356 12.17 -19.20 11.37
C ILE A 356 12.31 -19.75 9.96
N ASP A 357 13.32 -20.60 9.71
CA ASP A 357 13.58 -21.20 8.40
C ASP A 357 13.59 -22.74 8.37
N ASN A 358 13.25 -23.40 9.47
CA ASN A 358 13.16 -24.86 9.54
C ASN A 358 11.98 -25.40 8.73
N GLU A 359 12.24 -26.11 7.64
CA GLU A 359 11.24 -26.68 6.76
C GLU A 359 10.21 -27.57 7.49
N TYR A 360 10.66 -28.42 8.44
CA TYR A 360 9.77 -29.34 9.16
C TYR A 360 8.70 -28.60 9.99
N ILE A 361 8.97 -27.40 10.46
CA ILE A 361 8.01 -26.52 11.11
C ILE A 361 6.97 -26.03 10.11
N GLY A 362 7.42 -25.60 8.91
CA GLY A 362 6.52 -25.24 7.82
C GLY A 362 5.60 -26.39 7.41
N VAL A 363 6.14 -27.61 7.34
CA VAL A 363 5.35 -28.82 7.08
C VAL A 363 4.25 -29.03 8.12
N ALA A 364 4.58 -28.89 9.42
CA ALA A 364 3.59 -29.01 10.50
C ALA A 364 2.46 -27.98 10.34
N VAL A 365 2.82 -26.71 10.08
CA VAL A 365 1.87 -25.61 9.84
C VAL A 365 0.99 -25.89 8.62
N GLY A 366 1.58 -26.32 7.50
CA GLY A 366 0.82 -26.65 6.29
C GLY A 366 -0.23 -27.75 6.52
N TYR A 367 0.13 -28.82 7.24
CA TYR A 367 -0.82 -29.88 7.58
C TYR A 367 -1.89 -29.42 8.56
N ALA A 368 -1.56 -28.59 9.56
CA ALA A 368 -2.54 -28.02 10.47
C ALA A 368 -3.57 -27.15 9.70
N CYS A 369 -3.11 -26.25 8.82
CA CYS A 369 -3.99 -25.46 7.94
C CYS A 369 -4.88 -26.37 7.06
N LEU A 370 -4.28 -27.40 6.44
CA LEU A 370 -5.02 -28.31 5.59
C LEU A 370 -6.12 -29.06 6.35
N ASN A 371 -5.86 -29.49 7.60
CA ASN A 371 -6.83 -30.16 8.45
C ASN A 371 -8.01 -29.25 8.78
N VAL A 372 -7.73 -27.97 9.14
CA VAL A 372 -8.77 -26.95 9.37
C VAL A 372 -9.65 -26.81 8.13
N LEU A 373 -9.03 -26.57 6.97
CA LEU A 373 -9.75 -26.32 5.73
C LEU A 373 -10.56 -27.53 5.26
N LYS A 374 -10.00 -28.73 5.32
CA LYS A 374 -10.72 -29.97 4.97
C LYS A 374 -11.91 -30.21 5.88
N THR A 375 -11.74 -29.99 7.19
CA THR A 375 -12.81 -30.18 8.17
C THR A 375 -13.92 -29.16 7.96
N ALA A 376 -13.58 -27.86 7.81
CA ALA A 376 -14.54 -26.80 7.57
C ALA A 376 -15.29 -27.01 6.24
N TRP A 377 -14.57 -27.44 5.18
CA TRP A 377 -15.19 -27.76 3.91
C TRP A 377 -16.16 -28.93 3.99
N ALA A 378 -15.77 -30.03 4.66
CA ALA A 378 -16.61 -31.21 4.84
C ALA A 378 -17.89 -30.92 5.65
N ARG A 379 -17.81 -29.94 6.58
CA ARG A 379 -18.94 -29.45 7.37
C ARG A 379 -19.75 -28.37 6.66
N SER A 380 -19.37 -27.95 5.46
CA SER A 380 -20.00 -26.88 4.69
C SER A 380 -20.07 -25.56 5.47
N GLU A 381 -19.01 -25.23 6.23
CA GLU A 381 -18.93 -24.00 6.99
C GLU A 381 -18.96 -22.76 6.09
N ALA A 382 -19.81 -21.78 6.42
CA ALA A 382 -20.08 -20.63 5.55
C ALA A 382 -18.84 -19.79 5.22
N TRP A 383 -17.91 -19.63 6.16
CA TRP A 383 -16.72 -18.80 5.98
C TRP A 383 -15.80 -19.31 4.84
N VAL A 384 -15.63 -20.64 4.72
CA VAL A 384 -14.81 -21.23 3.64
C VAL A 384 -15.44 -20.99 2.27
N SER A 385 -16.77 -21.17 2.19
CA SER A 385 -17.52 -20.89 0.95
C SER A 385 -17.49 -19.40 0.59
N THR A 386 -17.52 -18.52 1.57
CA THR A 386 -17.40 -17.06 1.35
C THR A 386 -16.03 -16.68 0.79
N ILE A 387 -14.94 -17.20 1.36
CA ILE A 387 -13.58 -16.96 0.83
C ILE A 387 -13.48 -17.40 -0.63
N LEU A 388 -14.00 -18.58 -0.96
CA LEU A 388 -13.97 -19.07 -2.33
C LEU A 388 -14.76 -18.15 -3.28
N LYS A 389 -15.97 -17.73 -2.91
CA LYS A 389 -16.78 -16.80 -3.70
C LYS A 389 -16.07 -15.46 -3.91
N GLU A 390 -15.54 -14.88 -2.85
CA GLU A 390 -14.81 -13.60 -2.93
C GLU A 390 -13.52 -13.73 -3.77
N ALA A 391 -12.83 -14.86 -3.70
CA ALA A 391 -11.66 -15.13 -4.53
C ALA A 391 -12.05 -15.26 -6.02
N ILE A 392 -13.17 -15.92 -6.33
CA ILE A 392 -13.70 -16.02 -7.70
C ILE A 392 -14.06 -14.63 -8.24
N VAL A 393 -14.73 -13.78 -7.45
CA VAL A 393 -15.03 -12.39 -7.84
C VAL A 393 -13.73 -11.62 -8.10
N SER A 394 -12.72 -11.75 -7.25
CA SER A 394 -11.42 -11.11 -7.47
C SER A 394 -10.74 -11.56 -8.76
N ALA A 395 -10.81 -12.85 -9.08
CA ALA A 395 -10.28 -13.38 -10.34
C ALA A 395 -11.04 -12.84 -11.58
N GLN A 396 -12.37 -12.75 -11.50
CA GLN A 396 -13.19 -12.19 -12.58
C GLN A 396 -12.87 -10.71 -12.82
N LEU A 397 -12.75 -9.92 -11.77
CA LEU A 397 -12.34 -8.51 -11.86
C LEU A 397 -10.93 -8.37 -12.46
N ARG A 398 -9.98 -9.19 -12.02
CA ARG A 398 -8.61 -9.20 -12.56
C ARG A 398 -8.58 -9.58 -14.04
N GLU A 399 -9.40 -10.54 -14.48
CA GLU A 399 -9.49 -10.94 -15.90
C GLU A 399 -10.15 -9.85 -16.74
N ALA A 400 -11.23 -9.24 -16.23
CA ALA A 400 -11.88 -8.11 -16.89
C ALA A 400 -10.90 -6.92 -17.06
N SER A 401 -10.13 -6.56 -16.03
CA SER A 401 -9.10 -5.53 -16.12
C SER A 401 -8.02 -5.86 -17.16
N LYS A 402 -7.54 -7.11 -17.20
CA LYS A 402 -6.57 -7.54 -18.21
C LYS A 402 -7.12 -7.49 -19.64
N MET A 403 -8.38 -7.85 -19.83
CA MET A 403 -9.04 -7.74 -21.14
C MET A 403 -9.16 -6.27 -21.55
N ALA A 404 -9.55 -5.38 -20.63
CA ALA A 404 -9.61 -3.94 -20.88
C ALA A 404 -8.22 -3.38 -21.24
N GLU A 405 -7.18 -3.70 -20.47
CA GLU A 405 -5.80 -3.31 -20.78
C GLU A 405 -5.33 -3.82 -22.16
N SER A 406 -5.63 -5.08 -22.49
CA SER A 406 -5.26 -5.65 -23.79
C SER A 406 -5.95 -4.90 -24.93
N LYS A 407 -7.23 -4.59 -24.77
CA LYS A 407 -8.04 -3.85 -25.74
C LYS A 407 -7.53 -2.42 -25.93
N ILE A 408 -7.17 -1.74 -24.81
CA ILE A 408 -6.53 -0.43 -24.82
C ILE A 408 -5.20 -0.47 -25.55
N ARG A 409 -4.35 -1.48 -25.31
CA ARG A 409 -3.07 -1.65 -26.01
C ARG A 409 -3.23 -1.90 -27.51
N GLU A 410 -4.23 -2.65 -27.92
CA GLU A 410 -4.54 -2.87 -29.34
C GLU A 410 -4.99 -1.58 -30.02
N ILE A 411 -5.89 -0.82 -29.39
CA ILE A 411 -6.37 0.48 -29.87
C ILE A 411 -5.19 1.47 -29.94
N SER A 412 -4.35 1.50 -28.91
CA SER A 412 -3.15 2.35 -28.91
C SER A 412 -2.17 2.02 -30.02
N LYS A 413 -1.96 0.72 -30.30
CA LYS A 413 -1.15 0.30 -31.45
C LYS A 413 -1.78 0.73 -32.77
N ALA A 414 -3.11 0.75 -32.86
CA ALA A 414 -3.82 1.20 -34.05
C ALA A 414 -3.71 2.73 -34.24
N ILE A 415 -3.82 3.51 -33.13
CA ILE A 415 -3.65 4.98 -33.12
C ILE A 415 -2.21 5.37 -33.50
N ASN A 416 -1.21 4.61 -33.05
CA ASN A 416 0.20 4.89 -33.33
C ASN A 416 0.67 4.43 -34.72
N LYS A 417 -0.18 3.73 -35.50
CA LYS A 417 0.14 3.44 -36.90
C LYS A 417 0.10 4.75 -37.72
N PRO A 418 1.01 4.96 -38.67
CA PRO A 418 1.07 6.18 -39.49
C PRO A 418 -0.02 6.21 -40.58
N VAL A 419 -1.25 5.83 -40.24
CA VAL A 419 -2.40 5.93 -41.14
C VAL A 419 -3.03 7.30 -40.91
N MET A 420 -2.71 8.25 -41.79
CA MET A 420 -3.31 9.58 -41.74
C MET A 420 -4.80 9.52 -42.14
N PRO A 421 -5.69 10.23 -41.45
CA PRO A 421 -7.11 10.28 -41.82
C PRO A 421 -7.30 10.82 -43.23
N HIS A 422 -8.24 10.24 -43.98
CA HIS A 422 -8.51 10.69 -45.35
C HIS A 422 -8.91 12.18 -45.45
N LYS A 423 -9.49 12.74 -44.38
CA LYS A 423 -9.90 14.13 -44.31
C LYS A 423 -8.74 15.11 -44.00
N LEU A 424 -7.61 14.61 -43.57
CA LEU A 424 -6.48 15.47 -43.26
C LEU A 424 -5.84 16.03 -44.53
N THR A 425 -5.87 17.35 -44.65
CA THR A 425 -5.04 18.04 -45.62
C THR A 425 -3.69 18.34 -44.99
N SER A 426 -2.70 17.54 -45.38
CA SER A 426 -1.35 17.56 -44.80
C SER A 426 -0.55 18.83 -45.18
N CYS A 427 0.53 19.11 -44.48
CA CYS A 427 1.52 20.12 -44.80
C CYS A 427 2.89 19.49 -45.08
N SER A 428 3.80 20.24 -45.75
CA SER A 428 5.14 19.74 -46.08
C SER A 428 5.93 19.33 -44.82
N ALA A 429 5.90 20.14 -43.77
CA ALA A 429 6.59 19.85 -42.51
C ALA A 429 6.15 18.52 -41.87
N LEU A 430 4.86 18.17 -41.96
CA LEU A 430 4.34 16.89 -41.46
C LEU A 430 4.85 15.72 -42.28
N LEU A 431 4.91 15.85 -43.60
CA LEU A 431 5.45 14.85 -44.53
C LEU A 431 6.98 14.68 -44.36
N ASP A 432 7.71 15.78 -44.15
CA ASP A 432 9.15 15.82 -43.93
C ASP A 432 9.55 15.44 -42.48
N LYS A 433 8.57 15.12 -41.61
CA LYS A 433 8.77 14.78 -40.19
C LYS A 433 9.38 15.89 -39.33
N LYS A 434 9.20 17.14 -39.74
CA LYS A 434 9.60 18.35 -38.99
C LYS A 434 8.48 18.72 -38.01
N TYR A 435 8.16 17.84 -37.07
CA TYR A 435 6.96 17.87 -36.26
C TYR A 435 6.80 19.11 -35.38
N SER A 436 7.89 19.70 -34.90
CA SER A 436 7.88 20.96 -34.14
C SER A 436 7.40 22.18 -34.94
N GLU A 437 7.49 22.13 -36.28
CA GLU A 437 7.02 23.19 -37.16
C GLU A 437 5.54 23.02 -37.55
N VAL A 438 4.93 21.86 -37.26
CA VAL A 438 3.58 21.53 -37.69
C VAL A 438 2.54 22.20 -36.81
N GLU A 439 1.67 22.98 -37.42
CA GLU A 439 0.44 23.52 -36.83
C GLU A 439 -0.76 22.70 -37.32
N LEU A 440 -1.39 21.93 -36.43
CA LEU A 440 -2.62 21.21 -36.73
C LEU A 440 -3.82 22.11 -36.46
N ILE A 441 -4.59 22.43 -37.49
CA ILE A 441 -5.79 23.23 -37.39
C ILE A 441 -7.02 22.32 -37.43
N LEU A 442 -7.75 22.28 -36.31
CA LEU A 442 -9.05 21.58 -36.18
C LEU A 442 -10.15 22.57 -36.52
N VAL A 443 -10.88 22.32 -37.60
CA VAL A 443 -11.87 23.26 -38.13
C VAL A 443 -13.26 22.67 -38.07
N GLU A 444 -14.22 23.49 -37.66
CA GLU A 444 -15.63 23.13 -37.63
C GLU A 444 -16.24 23.07 -39.06
N GLY A 445 -16.64 21.89 -39.48
CA GLY A 445 -17.33 21.63 -40.73
C GLY A 445 -16.46 21.60 -41.99
N ASP A 446 -16.98 20.95 -43.03
CA ASP A 446 -16.26 20.77 -44.30
C ASP A 446 -16.20 22.10 -45.11
N SER A 447 -17.19 22.97 -45.00
CA SER A 447 -17.20 24.25 -45.73
C SER A 447 -16.14 25.24 -45.21
N ALA A 448 -16.09 25.44 -43.88
CA ALA A 448 -15.07 26.26 -43.27
C ALA A 448 -13.69 25.63 -43.50
N GLY A 449 -13.59 24.29 -43.44
CA GLY A 449 -12.38 23.55 -43.75
C GLY A 449 -11.80 23.87 -45.12
N GLN A 450 -12.63 23.94 -46.17
CA GLN A 450 -12.19 24.28 -47.52
C GLN A 450 -11.65 25.73 -47.63
N ASN A 451 -12.28 26.67 -46.93
CA ASN A 451 -11.79 28.06 -46.89
C ASN A 451 -10.41 28.12 -46.17
N VAL A 452 -10.26 27.45 -45.04
CA VAL A 452 -8.99 27.37 -44.31
C VAL A 452 -7.91 26.69 -45.16
N ILE A 453 -8.24 25.58 -45.83
CA ILE A 453 -7.30 24.88 -46.74
C ILE A 453 -6.83 25.79 -47.85
N SER A 454 -7.73 26.61 -48.42
CA SER A 454 -7.39 27.54 -49.51
C SER A 454 -6.54 28.72 -49.04
N ALA A 455 -6.66 29.12 -47.78
CA ALA A 455 -5.97 30.28 -47.20
C ALA A 455 -4.65 29.96 -46.47
N ARG A 456 -4.43 28.72 -46.08
CA ARG A 456 -3.33 28.29 -45.17
C ARG A 456 -1.92 28.36 -45.78
N ASP A 457 -0.90 28.37 -44.97
CA ASP A 457 0.44 28.04 -45.38
C ASP A 457 0.64 26.51 -45.50
N GLY A 458 0.70 26.01 -46.72
CA GLY A 458 0.88 24.59 -47.02
C GLY A 458 2.22 24.00 -46.54
N ARG A 459 3.17 24.82 -46.07
CA ARG A 459 4.44 24.35 -45.56
C ARG A 459 4.32 23.82 -44.14
N THR A 460 3.60 24.55 -43.24
CA THR A 460 3.57 24.28 -41.83
C THR A 460 2.14 23.95 -41.29
N GLN A 461 1.10 24.36 -42.00
CA GLN A 461 -0.29 24.23 -41.51
C GLN A 461 -0.99 23.03 -42.12
N ALA A 462 -1.32 22.02 -41.29
CA ALA A 462 -2.16 20.89 -41.63
C ALA A 462 -3.58 21.17 -41.15
N VAL A 463 -4.60 20.79 -41.92
CA VAL A 463 -6.02 21.07 -41.60
C VAL A 463 -6.82 19.79 -41.52
N LEU A 464 -7.55 19.61 -40.41
CA LEU A 464 -8.45 18.50 -40.17
C LEU A 464 -9.89 19.05 -39.98
N PRO A 465 -10.77 18.99 -41.00
CA PRO A 465 -12.17 19.33 -40.85
C PRO A 465 -12.91 18.30 -40.00
N LEU A 466 -13.71 18.77 -39.04
CA LEU A 466 -14.55 17.95 -38.17
C LEU A 466 -15.99 17.92 -38.63
N LYS A 467 -16.68 16.78 -38.54
CA LYS A 467 -18.09 16.64 -38.90
C LYS A 467 -18.99 17.00 -37.70
N GLY A 468 -19.46 18.24 -37.66
CA GLY A 468 -20.44 18.70 -36.66
C GLY A 468 -19.88 18.62 -35.22
N LYS A 469 -20.77 18.46 -34.26
CA LYS A 469 -20.40 18.41 -32.84
C LYS A 469 -19.60 17.14 -32.54
N SER A 470 -18.40 17.30 -31.99
CA SER A 470 -17.57 16.19 -31.53
C SER A 470 -18.26 15.39 -30.43
N LEU A 471 -17.89 14.11 -30.29
CA LEU A 471 -18.42 13.27 -29.21
C LEU A 471 -18.07 13.86 -27.83
N ASN A 472 -19.06 13.93 -26.95
CA ASN A 472 -18.79 14.25 -25.55
C ASN A 472 -18.06 13.07 -24.89
N THR A 473 -16.77 13.21 -24.74
CA THR A 473 -15.92 12.14 -24.19
C THR A 473 -16.13 11.94 -22.69
N GLU A 474 -16.57 12.94 -21.93
CA GLU A 474 -16.85 12.82 -20.49
C GLU A 474 -18.09 11.94 -20.21
N LYS A 475 -19.11 12.00 -21.07
CA LYS A 475 -20.32 11.17 -20.98
C LYS A 475 -20.17 9.79 -21.60
N SER A 476 -19.11 9.53 -22.36
CA SER A 476 -18.95 8.30 -23.14
C SER A 476 -18.08 7.30 -22.42
N THR A 477 -18.38 6.00 -22.59
CA THR A 477 -17.45 4.95 -22.19
C THR A 477 -16.15 5.07 -22.99
N LEU A 478 -15.04 4.58 -22.42
CA LEU A 478 -13.75 4.56 -23.09
C LEU A 478 -13.81 3.87 -24.47
N GLU A 479 -14.50 2.74 -24.53
CA GLU A 479 -14.69 2.00 -25.78
C GLU A 479 -15.45 2.80 -26.83
N LYS A 480 -16.56 3.45 -26.46
CA LYS A 480 -17.35 4.27 -27.36
C LYS A 480 -16.55 5.48 -27.88
N ALA A 481 -15.77 6.11 -27.00
CA ALA A 481 -14.92 7.24 -27.36
C ALA A 481 -13.83 6.82 -28.36
N LEU A 482 -13.13 5.72 -28.11
CA LEU A 482 -12.04 5.24 -28.97
C LEU A 482 -12.52 4.58 -30.26
N ASN A 483 -13.79 4.15 -30.36
CA ASN A 483 -14.42 3.69 -31.60
C ASN A 483 -14.96 4.86 -32.45
N ASN A 484 -15.02 6.08 -31.91
CA ASN A 484 -15.45 7.25 -32.65
C ASN A 484 -14.39 7.69 -33.66
N LYS A 485 -14.82 7.85 -34.93
CA LYS A 485 -13.92 8.16 -36.06
C LYS A 485 -13.22 9.51 -35.93
N GLU A 486 -13.91 10.53 -35.40
CA GLU A 486 -13.36 11.87 -35.23
C GLU A 486 -12.33 11.90 -34.10
N VAL A 487 -12.63 11.28 -32.94
CA VAL A 487 -11.70 11.12 -31.83
C VAL A 487 -10.44 10.41 -32.29
N THR A 488 -10.61 9.27 -32.96
CA THR A 488 -9.47 8.46 -33.45
C THR A 488 -8.67 9.21 -34.51
N ALA A 489 -9.32 10.00 -35.37
CA ALA A 489 -8.63 10.83 -36.37
C ALA A 489 -7.72 11.88 -35.72
N ILE A 490 -8.22 12.61 -34.72
CA ILE A 490 -7.44 13.60 -33.97
C ILE A 490 -6.23 12.95 -33.30
N LEU A 491 -6.45 11.86 -32.53
CA LEU A 491 -5.38 11.15 -31.83
C LEU A 491 -4.35 10.55 -32.78
N ASN A 492 -4.77 10.03 -33.96
CA ASN A 492 -3.87 9.52 -34.99
C ASN A 492 -2.98 10.60 -35.59
N VAL A 493 -3.51 11.80 -35.84
CA VAL A 493 -2.69 12.92 -36.37
C VAL A 493 -1.67 13.35 -35.33
N ILE A 494 -2.08 13.47 -34.06
CA ILE A 494 -1.19 13.82 -32.95
C ILE A 494 -0.09 12.76 -32.79
N GLY A 495 -0.43 11.47 -32.82
CA GLY A 495 0.52 10.37 -32.84
C GLY A 495 1.34 10.15 -31.58
N ALA A 496 0.97 10.77 -30.46
CA ALA A 496 1.67 10.70 -29.16
C ALA A 496 1.14 9.61 -28.21
N GLY A 497 0.19 8.79 -28.63
CA GLY A 497 -0.49 7.83 -27.77
C GLY A 497 -1.74 8.40 -27.13
N LEU A 498 -2.10 7.85 -25.96
CA LEU A 498 -3.25 8.33 -25.19
C LEU A 498 -3.05 8.21 -23.67
N THR A 499 -3.71 9.08 -22.93
CA THR A 499 -3.84 9.03 -21.46
C THR A 499 -5.19 8.44 -21.10
N VAL A 500 -5.25 7.55 -20.09
CA VAL A 500 -6.49 6.99 -19.54
C VAL A 500 -6.44 7.13 -18.02
N GLU A 501 -6.89 8.25 -17.50
CA GLU A 501 -6.78 8.58 -16.06
C GLU A 501 -7.55 7.62 -15.15
N ALA A 502 -8.73 7.14 -15.57
CA ALA A 502 -9.60 6.31 -14.74
C ALA A 502 -8.99 4.96 -14.33
N GLU A 503 -7.92 4.52 -15.00
CA GLU A 503 -7.27 3.22 -14.78
C GLU A 503 -5.79 3.36 -14.39
N GLY A 504 -5.29 4.59 -14.13
CA GLY A 504 -3.89 4.84 -13.77
C GLY A 504 -2.89 4.49 -14.88
N PHE A 505 -3.36 4.37 -16.11
CA PHE A 505 -2.58 3.94 -17.25
C PHE A 505 -2.36 5.08 -18.25
N SER A 506 -1.11 5.44 -18.53
CA SER A 506 -0.75 6.39 -19.58
C SER A 506 0.28 5.80 -20.51
N ILE A 507 -0.03 5.82 -21.81
CA ILE A 507 0.93 5.50 -22.89
C ILE A 507 1.16 6.73 -23.76
N PHE A 508 0.84 7.92 -23.25
CA PHE A 508 1.08 9.18 -23.91
C PHE A 508 2.54 9.58 -23.74
N ASP A 509 3.18 9.89 -24.88
CA ASP A 509 4.57 10.33 -24.95
C ASP A 509 4.63 11.60 -25.80
N ILE A 510 4.76 12.75 -25.15
CA ILE A 510 4.74 14.05 -25.81
C ILE A 510 5.86 14.20 -26.84
N ASP A 511 7.01 13.56 -26.64
CA ASP A 511 8.16 13.62 -27.55
C ASP A 511 7.88 12.90 -28.87
N LYS A 512 6.87 12.05 -28.91
CA LYS A 512 6.36 11.39 -30.12
C LYS A 512 5.30 12.19 -30.85
N SER A 513 4.90 13.35 -30.32
CA SER A 513 3.90 14.18 -30.98
C SER A 513 4.34 14.57 -32.40
N ARG A 514 3.45 14.37 -33.37
CA ARG A 514 3.67 14.75 -34.77
C ARG A 514 3.26 16.18 -35.06
N VAL A 515 2.84 16.93 -34.04
CA VAL A 515 2.40 18.31 -34.15
C VAL A 515 3.06 19.15 -33.07
N GLY A 516 3.56 20.34 -33.44
CA GLY A 516 4.15 21.31 -32.51
C GLY A 516 3.11 22.27 -31.93
N LYS A 517 1.97 22.43 -32.62
CA LYS A 517 0.86 23.28 -32.18
C LYS A 517 -0.47 22.75 -32.66
N ILE A 518 -1.50 22.85 -31.83
CA ILE A 518 -2.88 22.54 -32.17
C ILE A 518 -3.70 23.83 -32.09
N ILE A 519 -4.41 24.18 -33.16
CA ILE A 519 -5.24 25.37 -33.24
C ILE A 519 -6.70 24.95 -33.45
N ILE A 520 -7.55 25.21 -32.48
CA ILE A 520 -8.98 24.98 -32.57
C ILE A 520 -9.60 26.20 -33.22
N MET A 521 -10.21 26.01 -34.37
CA MET A 521 -10.82 27.08 -35.18
C MET A 521 -12.30 26.76 -35.41
N THR A 522 -13.18 27.46 -34.70
CA THR A 522 -14.66 27.31 -34.77
C THR A 522 -15.32 28.65 -34.98
N ASP A 523 -16.56 28.64 -35.37
CA ASP A 523 -17.37 29.85 -35.51
C ASP A 523 -17.50 30.60 -34.17
N ALA A 524 -17.74 31.90 -34.23
CA ALA A 524 -17.85 32.78 -33.06
C ALA A 524 -19.23 32.76 -32.42
N ASP A 525 -19.97 31.68 -32.58
CA ASP A 525 -21.34 31.48 -32.08
C ASP A 525 -21.37 30.45 -30.91
N VAL A 526 -22.57 30.15 -30.41
CA VAL A 526 -22.81 29.21 -29.30
C VAL A 526 -22.41 27.79 -29.69
N ASP A 527 -22.66 27.35 -30.91
CA ASP A 527 -22.30 26.03 -31.39
C ASP A 527 -20.80 25.86 -31.48
N GLY A 528 -20.08 26.86 -31.98
CA GLY A 528 -18.61 26.88 -31.99
C GLY A 528 -18.00 26.87 -30.58
N ALA A 529 -18.63 27.59 -29.61
CA ALA A 529 -18.23 27.52 -28.19
C ALA A 529 -18.42 26.13 -27.63
N HIS A 530 -19.49 25.44 -27.95
CA HIS A 530 -19.75 24.06 -27.53
C HIS A 530 -18.71 23.09 -28.13
N ILE A 531 -18.39 23.21 -29.41
CA ILE A 531 -17.39 22.39 -30.09
C ILE A 531 -16.01 22.60 -29.45
N ARG A 532 -15.61 23.81 -29.11
CA ARG A 532 -14.36 24.11 -28.38
C ARG A 532 -14.33 23.38 -27.06
N THR A 533 -15.41 23.44 -26.29
CA THR A 533 -15.51 22.74 -25.00
C THR A 533 -15.37 21.23 -25.15
N LEU A 534 -16.02 20.62 -26.14
CA LEU A 534 -15.93 19.19 -26.40
C LEU A 534 -14.50 18.76 -26.84
N LEU A 535 -13.82 19.58 -27.66
CA LEU A 535 -12.45 19.31 -28.06
C LEU A 535 -11.45 19.46 -26.91
N LEU A 536 -11.64 20.45 -26.04
CA LEU A 536 -10.83 20.60 -24.84
C LEU A 536 -11.03 19.44 -23.86
N SER A 537 -12.29 18.99 -23.68
CA SER A 537 -12.62 17.78 -22.91
C SER A 537 -11.94 16.53 -23.48
N LEU A 538 -11.95 16.35 -24.80
CA LEU A 538 -11.28 15.24 -25.48
C LEU A 538 -9.77 15.27 -25.24
N LEU A 539 -9.15 16.45 -25.43
CA LEU A 539 -7.70 16.61 -25.20
C LEU A 539 -7.33 16.41 -23.73
N ASN A 540 -8.16 16.92 -22.80
CA ASN A 540 -7.96 16.69 -21.37
C ASN A 540 -7.99 15.18 -21.04
N ARG A 541 -8.97 14.46 -21.56
CA ARG A 541 -9.13 13.04 -21.24
C ARG A 541 -8.05 12.15 -21.85
N PHE A 542 -7.62 12.42 -23.10
CA PHE A 542 -6.76 11.51 -23.86
C PHE A 542 -5.37 12.05 -24.17
N ALA A 543 -5.14 13.34 -24.01
CA ALA A 543 -3.89 14.01 -24.38
C ALA A 543 -3.55 15.19 -23.43
N ALA A 544 -3.87 15.06 -22.15
CA ALA A 544 -3.64 16.06 -21.11
C ALA A 544 -2.25 16.72 -21.14
N PRO A 545 -1.14 16.00 -21.37
CA PRO A 545 0.17 16.63 -21.45
C PRO A 545 0.34 17.70 -22.53
N LEU A 546 -0.52 17.72 -23.57
CA LEU A 546 -0.50 18.79 -24.58
C LEU A 546 -1.07 20.11 -24.04
N LEU A 547 -2.08 20.03 -23.15
CA LEU A 547 -2.63 21.19 -22.45
C LEU A 547 -1.65 21.74 -21.43
N GLU A 548 -0.97 20.85 -20.70
CA GLU A 548 0.08 21.22 -19.73
C GLU A 548 1.28 21.89 -20.40
N ALA A 549 1.69 21.37 -21.56
CA ALA A 549 2.75 21.95 -22.35
C ALA A 549 2.37 23.29 -23.03
N GLY A 550 1.06 23.64 -23.05
CA GLY A 550 0.57 24.89 -23.64
C GLY A 550 0.70 24.95 -25.16
N ILE A 551 0.63 23.81 -25.85
CA ILE A 551 0.70 23.76 -27.34
C ILE A 551 -0.69 23.78 -27.99
N VAL A 552 -1.75 23.91 -27.20
CA VAL A 552 -3.14 24.02 -27.67
C VAL A 552 -3.57 25.49 -27.67
N TYR A 553 -4.17 25.92 -28.74
CA TYR A 553 -4.60 27.29 -28.96
C TYR A 553 -6.03 27.33 -29.51
N ILE A 554 -6.75 28.40 -29.18
CA ILE A 554 -8.04 28.75 -29.80
C ILE A 554 -7.84 29.95 -30.72
N SER A 555 -8.25 29.84 -31.97
CA SER A 555 -8.24 30.96 -32.90
C SER A 555 -9.42 31.93 -32.60
N ILE A 556 -9.13 33.22 -32.65
CA ILE A 556 -10.10 34.29 -32.50
C ILE A 556 -10.32 34.93 -33.85
N PRO A 557 -11.33 34.51 -34.67
CA PRO A 557 -11.65 35.13 -35.95
C PRO A 557 -12.30 36.47 -35.73
N PRO A 558 -12.20 37.39 -36.73
CA PRO A 558 -12.88 38.67 -36.66
C PRO A 558 -14.40 38.53 -36.84
N LYS A 559 -15.17 39.37 -36.14
CA LYS A 559 -16.64 39.49 -36.33
C LYS A 559 -17.02 40.53 -37.37
N TYR A 560 -16.22 41.59 -37.49
CA TYR A 560 -16.49 42.69 -38.41
C TYR A 560 -15.27 43.15 -39.18
N LYS A 561 -15.48 43.64 -40.44
CA LYS A 561 -14.49 44.30 -41.27
C LYS A 561 -15.08 45.58 -41.81
N VAL A 562 -14.42 46.71 -41.64
CA VAL A 562 -14.75 47.97 -42.28
C VAL A 562 -14.11 47.99 -43.69
N ILE A 563 -14.93 48.08 -44.73
CA ILE A 563 -14.45 47.90 -46.12
C ILE A 563 -13.54 49.04 -46.55
N SER A 564 -13.84 50.28 -46.14
CA SER A 564 -13.06 51.46 -46.53
C SER A 564 -11.65 51.50 -45.93
N THR A 565 -11.47 51.03 -44.69
CA THR A 565 -10.22 51.09 -43.97
C THR A 565 -9.50 49.75 -43.92
N GLY A 566 -10.20 48.65 -44.21
CA GLY A 566 -9.68 47.30 -44.06
C GLY A 566 -9.50 46.86 -42.58
N LYS A 567 -9.96 47.66 -41.57
CA LYS A 567 -9.81 47.39 -40.17
C LYS A 567 -10.74 46.27 -39.71
N TYR A 568 -10.24 45.32 -38.89
CA TYR A 568 -10.98 44.22 -38.34
C TYR A 568 -11.34 44.48 -36.86
N TYR A 569 -12.51 44.00 -36.43
CA TYR A 569 -12.95 44.02 -35.04
C TYR A 569 -13.37 42.60 -34.65
N TYR A 570 -12.99 42.21 -33.44
CA TYR A 570 -13.06 40.82 -33.00
C TYR A 570 -14.20 40.55 -32.01
N SER A 571 -14.78 41.62 -31.42
CA SER A 571 -15.96 41.52 -30.60
C SER A 571 -17.03 42.54 -31.02
N GLU A 572 -18.25 42.36 -30.53
CA GLU A 572 -19.37 43.30 -30.74
C GLU A 572 -19.05 44.62 -30.04
N GLU A 573 -18.50 44.53 -28.83
CA GLU A 573 -18.17 45.68 -27.97
C GLU A 573 -17.11 46.54 -28.65
N GLU A 574 -15.99 45.93 -29.14
CA GLU A 574 -14.93 46.64 -29.88
C GLU A 574 -15.53 47.38 -31.09
N PHE A 575 -16.47 46.73 -31.82
CA PHE A 575 -17.04 47.33 -32.99
C PHE A 575 -18.00 48.49 -32.66
N GLN A 576 -18.86 48.35 -31.65
CA GLN A 576 -19.80 49.40 -31.23
C GLN A 576 -19.07 50.60 -30.61
N GLU A 577 -18.03 50.36 -29.84
CA GLU A 577 -17.16 51.44 -29.32
C GLU A 577 -16.47 52.21 -30.44
N ALA A 578 -15.87 51.51 -31.40
CA ALA A 578 -15.26 52.14 -32.59
C ALA A 578 -16.30 52.91 -33.43
N LYS A 579 -17.53 52.43 -33.53
CA LYS A 579 -18.64 53.12 -34.21
C LYS A 579 -19.04 54.37 -33.47
N ALA A 580 -19.16 54.33 -32.17
CA ALA A 580 -19.45 55.49 -31.34
C ALA A 580 -18.35 56.57 -31.43
N ASN A 581 -17.09 56.13 -31.51
CA ASN A 581 -15.93 57.03 -31.68
C ASN A 581 -15.76 57.54 -33.10
N GLY A 582 -16.64 57.19 -34.05
CA GLY A 582 -16.56 57.65 -35.46
C GLY A 582 -15.43 57.00 -36.29
N GLU A 583 -14.84 55.92 -35.83
CA GLU A 583 -13.78 55.18 -36.54
C GLU A 583 -14.36 54.29 -37.67
N VAL A 584 -15.64 53.90 -37.57
CA VAL A 584 -16.32 53.09 -38.57
C VAL A 584 -16.91 54.00 -39.65
N VAL A 585 -16.19 54.21 -40.74
CA VAL A 585 -16.64 55.04 -41.85
C VAL A 585 -16.99 54.19 -43.05
N GLY A 586 -18.22 54.29 -43.54
CA GLY A 586 -18.69 53.62 -44.73
C GLY A 586 -19.28 52.23 -44.50
N ALA A 587 -19.20 51.37 -45.49
CA ALA A 587 -19.78 50.02 -45.41
C ALA A 587 -18.86 49.08 -44.60
N PHE A 588 -19.53 48.17 -43.87
CA PHE A 588 -18.85 47.11 -43.16
C PHE A 588 -19.43 45.73 -43.49
N LYS A 589 -18.63 44.69 -43.36
CA LYS A 589 -19.04 43.29 -43.51
C LYS A 589 -19.06 42.65 -42.11
N ARG A 590 -20.16 41.96 -41.79
CA ARG A 590 -20.25 41.11 -40.58
C ARG A 590 -20.04 39.67 -41.01
N TYR A 591 -19.15 38.95 -40.33
CA TYR A 591 -18.95 37.54 -40.54
C TYR A 591 -19.78 36.74 -39.53
N LYS A 592 -20.64 35.83 -39.98
CA LYS A 592 -21.44 34.96 -39.13
C LYS A 592 -20.72 33.67 -38.81
N GLY A 593 -19.84 33.22 -39.72
CA GLY A 593 -19.00 32.04 -39.53
C GLY A 593 -17.79 32.05 -40.44
N LEU A 594 -16.85 31.14 -40.18
CA LEU A 594 -15.59 30.96 -40.91
C LEU A 594 -15.79 30.68 -42.41
N GLY A 595 -16.94 30.10 -42.78
CA GLY A 595 -17.33 29.83 -44.15
C GLY A 595 -17.60 31.09 -44.98
N GLU A 596 -17.83 32.24 -44.34
CA GLU A 596 -18.12 33.53 -45.01
C GLU A 596 -16.87 34.44 -45.13
N VAL A 597 -15.75 34.04 -44.48
CA VAL A 597 -14.49 34.81 -44.49
C VAL A 597 -13.71 34.50 -45.76
N ASP A 598 -13.38 35.52 -46.52
CA ASP A 598 -12.57 35.36 -47.73
C ASP A 598 -11.17 34.84 -47.40
N ALA A 599 -10.55 34.05 -48.28
CA ALA A 599 -9.23 33.42 -48.04
C ALA A 599 -8.12 34.43 -47.64
N LYS A 600 -8.13 35.64 -48.23
CA LYS A 600 -7.23 36.72 -47.88
C LYS A 600 -7.43 37.22 -46.47
N ASP A 601 -8.68 37.46 -46.07
CA ASP A 601 -9.06 37.95 -44.77
C ASP A 601 -8.75 36.88 -43.70
N LEU A 602 -9.02 35.62 -44.02
CA LEU A 602 -8.74 34.47 -43.15
C LEU A 602 -7.25 34.28 -42.92
N TRP A 603 -6.43 34.47 -43.98
CA TRP A 603 -4.97 34.47 -43.82
C TRP A 603 -4.51 35.58 -42.87
N GLU A 604 -4.91 36.84 -43.15
CA GLU A 604 -4.46 38.01 -42.38
C GLU A 604 -4.87 37.98 -40.94
N THR A 605 -6.04 37.42 -40.59
CA THR A 605 -6.64 37.53 -39.25
C THR A 605 -6.50 36.28 -38.38
N SER A 606 -6.40 35.08 -39.01
CA SER A 606 -6.55 33.82 -38.28
C SER A 606 -5.45 32.80 -38.54
N LEU A 607 -4.74 32.88 -39.70
CA LEU A 607 -3.78 31.90 -40.13
C LEU A 607 -2.32 32.39 -40.12
N ASN A 608 -2.09 33.64 -40.49
CA ASN A 608 -0.74 34.21 -40.55
C ASN A 608 -0.11 34.35 -39.16
N PRO A 609 0.99 33.67 -38.88
CA PRO A 609 1.65 33.72 -37.57
C PRO A 609 2.01 35.13 -37.07
N ALA A 610 2.21 36.09 -38.00
CA ALA A 610 2.58 37.45 -37.63
C ALA A 610 1.42 38.34 -37.21
N THR A 611 0.16 38.02 -37.62
CA THR A 611 -0.99 38.93 -37.46
C THR A 611 -2.19 38.32 -36.80
N ARG A 612 -2.28 36.98 -36.76
CA ARG A 612 -3.41 36.25 -36.19
C ARG A 612 -3.50 36.42 -34.65
N ARG A 613 -4.74 36.34 -34.14
CA ARG A 613 -4.99 36.34 -32.69
C ARG A 613 -5.29 34.92 -32.24
N LEU A 614 -4.47 34.39 -31.29
CA LEU A 614 -4.62 33.08 -30.67
C LEU A 614 -4.70 33.22 -29.15
N LEU A 615 -5.64 32.49 -28.54
CA LEU A 615 -5.70 32.29 -27.09
C LEU A 615 -4.99 30.98 -26.79
N GLN A 616 -3.89 31.05 -26.04
CA GLN A 616 -3.16 29.87 -25.60
C GLN A 616 -3.88 29.21 -24.43
N ILE A 617 -4.07 27.91 -24.51
CA ILE A 617 -4.58 27.07 -23.42
C ILE A 617 -3.41 26.38 -22.75
N LYS A 618 -3.14 26.78 -21.51
CA LYS A 618 -2.13 26.16 -20.65
C LYS A 618 -2.72 25.97 -19.27
N VAL A 619 -2.86 24.73 -18.85
CA VAL A 619 -3.54 24.37 -17.61
C VAL A 619 -2.75 23.32 -16.84
N ASP A 620 -2.88 23.34 -15.53
CA ASP A 620 -2.47 22.25 -14.66
C ASP A 620 -3.62 21.26 -14.57
N THR A 621 -3.52 20.15 -15.30
CA THR A 621 -4.57 19.12 -15.32
C THR A 621 -4.67 18.35 -14.01
N SER A 622 -3.68 18.47 -13.11
CA SER A 622 -3.75 17.92 -11.75
C SER A 622 -4.58 18.77 -10.79
N ASN A 623 -4.84 20.05 -11.14
CA ASN A 623 -5.62 20.98 -10.33
C ASN A 623 -7.08 20.48 -10.16
N PRO A 624 -7.56 20.28 -8.91
CA PRO A 624 -8.91 19.83 -8.65
C PRO A 624 -10.00 20.79 -9.18
N GLU A 625 -9.75 22.10 -9.16
CA GLU A 625 -10.69 23.11 -9.68
C GLU A 625 -10.88 22.98 -11.18
N PHE A 626 -9.79 22.78 -11.94
CA PHE A 626 -9.85 22.56 -13.37
C PHE A 626 -10.61 21.27 -13.72
N ARG A 627 -10.29 20.16 -13.01
CA ARG A 627 -11.01 18.89 -13.19
C ARG A 627 -12.51 19.02 -12.89
N ASN A 628 -12.85 19.74 -11.82
CA ASN A 628 -14.22 19.99 -11.45
C ASN A 628 -14.93 20.84 -12.52
N ALA A 629 -14.28 21.87 -13.04
CA ALA A 629 -14.85 22.70 -14.12
C ALA A 629 -15.16 21.87 -15.38
N ILE A 630 -14.23 21.02 -15.84
CA ILE A 630 -14.49 20.10 -16.97
C ILE A 630 -15.64 19.16 -16.66
N ARG A 631 -15.70 18.58 -15.46
CA ARG A 631 -16.78 17.68 -15.03
C ARG A 631 -18.14 18.38 -14.99
N VAL A 632 -18.19 19.58 -14.45
CA VAL A 632 -19.42 20.40 -14.41
C VAL A 632 -19.89 20.75 -15.82
N MET A 633 -18.99 21.22 -16.68
CA MET A 633 -19.36 21.68 -18.04
C MET A 633 -19.68 20.53 -18.98
N SER A 634 -19.05 19.39 -18.89
CA SER A 634 -19.15 18.30 -19.87
C SER A 634 -19.69 16.98 -19.33
N GLY A 635 -19.78 16.81 -17.99
CA GLY A 635 -20.25 15.59 -17.35
C GLY A 635 -21.76 15.32 -17.51
N SER A 636 -22.19 14.12 -17.05
CA SER A 636 -23.60 13.69 -17.10
C SER A 636 -24.50 14.45 -16.14
N ASP A 637 -23.99 14.87 -14.97
CA ASP A 637 -24.76 15.67 -14.01
C ASP A 637 -24.96 17.10 -14.52
N SER A 638 -26.21 17.48 -14.71
CA SER A 638 -26.60 18.81 -15.19
C SER A 638 -27.05 19.76 -14.07
N SER A 639 -27.16 19.29 -12.81
CA SER A 639 -27.73 20.07 -11.72
C SER A 639 -26.98 21.40 -11.49
N ILE A 640 -25.65 21.36 -11.43
CA ILE A 640 -24.81 22.54 -11.22
C ILE A 640 -24.95 23.51 -12.44
N ARG A 641 -24.95 22.97 -13.65
CA ARG A 641 -25.15 23.84 -14.86
C ARG A 641 -26.50 24.53 -14.88
N LYS A 642 -27.54 23.82 -14.46
CA LYS A 642 -28.88 24.40 -14.29
C LYS A 642 -28.83 25.53 -13.26
N GLN A 643 -28.21 25.29 -12.11
CA GLN A 643 -28.07 26.30 -11.07
C GLN A 643 -27.31 27.55 -11.56
N MET A 644 -26.18 27.37 -12.26
CA MET A 644 -25.38 28.47 -12.80
C MET A 644 -26.19 29.32 -13.78
N ILE A 645 -27.01 28.69 -14.67
CA ILE A 645 -27.86 29.39 -15.59
C ILE A 645 -28.94 30.18 -14.84
N LEU A 646 -29.53 29.61 -13.81
CA LEU A 646 -30.55 30.25 -12.98
C LEU A 646 -29.96 31.43 -12.20
N GLU A 647 -28.76 31.29 -11.64
CA GLU A 647 -28.10 32.40 -10.94
C GLU A 647 -27.78 33.56 -11.88
N GLU A 648 -27.36 33.29 -13.12
CA GLU A 648 -27.07 34.32 -14.12
C GLU A 648 -28.36 35.02 -14.59
N LEU A 649 -29.47 34.29 -14.77
CA LEU A 649 -30.76 34.84 -15.11
C LEU A 649 -31.35 35.75 -14.00
N LEU A 650 -31.08 35.40 -12.72
CA LEU A 650 -31.58 36.20 -11.60
C LEU A 650 -30.88 37.57 -11.46
N VAL A 651 -29.69 37.74 -12.02
CA VAL A 651 -28.96 39.02 -12.01
C VAL A 651 -29.65 40.08 -12.89
N ASP A 652 -30.42 39.68 -13.92
CA ASP A 652 -31.06 40.58 -14.86
C ASP A 652 -32.47 41.02 -14.44
N TYR A 653 -32.99 40.53 -13.29
CA TYR A 653 -34.33 40.89 -12.79
C TYR A 653 -34.23 41.79 -11.54
N ASP A 654 -34.81 42.98 -11.63
CA ASP A 654 -34.93 43.90 -10.51
C ASP A 654 -36.01 43.52 -9.47
N ASP A 655 -36.97 42.65 -9.86
CA ASP A 655 -38.04 42.13 -9.01
C ASP A 655 -37.88 40.63 -8.74
N HIS A 656 -37.75 40.27 -7.47
CA HIS A 656 -37.52 38.91 -7.01
C HIS A 656 -38.72 37.97 -7.26
N ASP A 657 -39.95 38.50 -7.23
CA ASP A 657 -41.17 37.71 -7.43
C ASP A 657 -41.35 37.35 -8.92
N GLU A 658 -41.07 38.29 -9.85
CA GLU A 658 -41.07 38.05 -11.27
C GLU A 658 -39.99 37.06 -11.71
N ALA A 659 -38.80 37.13 -11.09
CA ALA A 659 -37.72 36.19 -11.29
C ALA A 659 -38.11 34.78 -10.81
N MET A 660 -38.82 34.62 -9.71
CA MET A 660 -39.26 33.32 -9.19
C MET A 660 -40.39 32.71 -10.04
N GLU A 661 -41.25 33.47 -10.68
CA GLU A 661 -42.29 33.01 -11.59
C GLU A 661 -41.68 32.44 -12.89
N VAL A 662 -40.71 33.16 -13.48
CA VAL A 662 -39.92 32.70 -14.65
C VAL A 662 -39.09 31.44 -14.32
N LEU A 663 -38.52 31.37 -13.14
CA LEU A 663 -37.80 30.18 -12.66
C LEU A 663 -38.72 28.96 -12.54
N SER A 664 -39.93 29.15 -12.01
CA SER A 664 -40.93 28.08 -11.89
C SER A 664 -41.35 27.52 -13.25
N GLU A 665 -41.58 28.38 -14.23
CA GLU A 665 -41.88 27.99 -15.62
C GLU A 665 -40.69 27.26 -16.28
N LEU A 666 -39.47 27.77 -16.12
CA LEU A 666 -38.26 27.12 -16.65
C LEU A 666 -38.02 25.76 -16.03
N TYR A 667 -38.23 25.60 -14.70
CA TYR A 667 -38.14 24.31 -14.04
C TYR A 667 -39.12 23.29 -14.57
N SER A 668 -40.40 23.69 -14.82
CA SER A 668 -41.40 22.79 -15.36
C SER A 668 -41.07 22.31 -16.78
N VAL A 669 -40.60 23.21 -17.65
CA VAL A 669 -40.16 22.86 -19.01
C VAL A 669 -38.91 22.02 -19.04
N MET A 670 -38.01 22.20 -18.07
CA MET A 670 -36.77 21.41 -17.98
C MET A 670 -36.98 19.98 -17.40
N ASP A 671 -38.00 19.77 -16.56
CA ASP A 671 -38.37 18.45 -16.05
C ASP A 671 -39.22 17.66 -17.07
N GLU A 672 -40.10 18.29 -17.85
CA GLU A 672 -40.85 17.63 -18.92
C GLU A 672 -39.96 17.05 -20.04
N ASN A 673 -38.78 17.63 -20.28
CA ASN A 673 -37.80 17.09 -21.24
C ASN A 673 -36.89 15.95 -20.68
N GLN A 674 -37.06 15.53 -19.42
CA GLN A 674 -36.33 14.38 -18.86
C GLN A 674 -37.12 13.06 -19.01
N GLU A 675 -38.41 13.06 -19.31
CA GLU A 675 -39.21 11.84 -19.49
C GLU A 675 -39.10 11.20 -20.88
N GLU A 676 -38.45 11.84 -21.88
CA GLU A 676 -38.35 11.31 -23.25
C GLU A 676 -37.01 10.65 -23.63
N GLU A 677 -36.03 10.50 -22.72
CA GLU A 677 -34.76 9.81 -23.02
C GLU A 677 -34.32 8.86 -21.93
N VAL A 678 -35.07 7.79 -21.64
CA VAL A 678 -34.47 6.55 -21.14
C VAL A 678 -35.34 5.35 -21.50
N ASP A 679 -35.15 4.82 -22.70
CA ASP A 679 -35.57 3.47 -23.04
C ASP A 679 -34.60 2.46 -22.42
N TYR A 680 -34.95 1.89 -21.27
CA TYR A 680 -34.18 0.89 -20.52
C TYR A 680 -34.57 -0.55 -20.87
N GLU A 681 -35.02 -0.83 -22.07
CA GLU A 681 -35.30 -2.19 -22.52
C GLU A 681 -34.36 -2.62 -23.65
N GLU A 682 -33.08 -2.79 -23.35
CA GLU A 682 -32.21 -3.71 -24.14
C GLU A 682 -30.84 -3.92 -23.45
N ILE A 683 -30.82 -4.40 -22.22
CA ILE A 683 -29.62 -5.02 -21.63
C ILE A 683 -30.04 -6.26 -20.81
N TYR A 684 -30.61 -7.25 -21.47
CA TYR A 684 -30.58 -8.65 -21.01
C TYR A 684 -30.88 -9.56 -22.22
N TYR A 685 -29.82 -9.96 -22.92
CA TYR A 685 -29.66 -11.29 -23.52
C TYR A 685 -28.17 -11.54 -23.77
#